data_c96a8de773c79c5cbfcaf87a71f474c4
#
_entry.id   c96a8de773c79c5cbfcaf87a71f474c4
#
_cell.length_a   1.000
_cell.length_b   1.000
_cell.length_c   1.000
_cell.angle_alpha   90.00
_cell.angle_beta   90.00
_cell.angle_gamma   90.00
#
_symmetry.space_group_name_H-M   'P 1'
#
loop_
_entity.id
_entity.type
_entity.pdbx_description
1 polymer ?
#
loop_
_entity_poly.entity_id
_entity_poly.type
_entity_poly.pdbx_seq_one_letter_code
_entity_poly.pdbx_strand_id
1 'polypeptide(L)'
;MREKIDCFLPCNDVAEIADSLQTLSQSKTTQHINLLVSDASDICACGDSDSISDCTVITIDGLTSTKTLLTIEEHTDAEYVLLSLKHTPVSLGLHALDRLLRVATDSNAGMVYADCYIQKDGVQEKHPTIDYQTGSIRDDFDFGQLVLIRASLLHEYAAKQHLADYKWAGFYDLRLYISRKSQIFHLNEYLYTQVETDSRKSGERQFDYVNPRNREVQIEMEQVATKHLDKIGATVDTSKYMKPDYSEQDFTYEASVIIPVFNRAKTIADAVGSALAQKTTFKYNVIVVDNHSTDGTSDILEEAAAEDKRLIHIIPERTDLGIGGCWNVAVDDARCGRFAVQLDSDDLYSSPQTLQRIVDEFHKQGAAMIVGSYRMCNFQLETLPPGLIDHKEWTDQNGPNNALRINGLGAPRAFFTPILRQIQFPNTSYGEDYALGLAFSRKYRIGRIFDELYLCRRWDGNSDAALSIERQNANNLYKDRLRTLEIAARQQLSEGTADASADSSLQRFFNRQLEVWEDARQHFHDLRNVKTRELSCGEITLKLQFNPARIVSTGANIDRKTIAERPCFLCEQNRPKEQMQKQVDKNFTLLVNPFPIMPQHFTIPLRTHRPQSIGMNYGEIYRLLNAYPTLTVFYNGPKCGASAPDHMHFQAVCSGMLPLQTNWPRLSRDTEVLVKNDERGAITAVRGFAVPVFSVRTTDQHTGEQLFRKLYSALPMHGGDTEPMMNIIAWRDGDDYQVVVIPRTKHRPDCYFADGEQKRLVSPGSLDMAGFIVTPRSEDFNTLSADEAVAILKECGMDTATFNETAEKLRTLAAGNLASNTHFAGKQPNVSVGIVSGAKISFSLNKPYMAKGNLIEGEQVVEF
;
A
#
# COMPACT_ATOMS: atom_id res chain seq x y z
N MET A 1 -12.93 25.75 -30.63
CA MET A 1 -14.17 26.18 -29.94
C MET A 1 -13.81 26.16 -28.46
N ARG A 2 -14.28 27.08 -27.63
CA ARG A 2 -14.11 26.99 -26.19
C ARG A 2 -15.14 25.97 -25.68
N GLU A 3 -14.72 25.05 -24.87
CA GLU A 3 -15.60 24.10 -24.19
C GLU A 3 -16.67 24.84 -23.39
N LYS A 4 -17.83 24.20 -23.23
CA LYS A 4 -19.05 24.80 -22.68
C LYS A 4 -19.55 24.01 -21.47
N ILE A 5 -20.37 24.66 -20.68
CA ILE A 5 -20.94 24.10 -19.45
C ILE A 5 -22.47 24.26 -19.48
N ASP A 6 -23.19 23.19 -19.24
CA ASP A 6 -24.60 23.21 -18.88
C ASP A 6 -24.71 23.21 -17.34
N CYS A 7 -25.38 24.22 -16.81
CA CYS A 7 -25.52 24.45 -15.37
C CYS A 7 -26.86 23.94 -14.86
N PHE A 8 -26.83 23.19 -13.75
CA PHE A 8 -28.01 22.65 -13.09
C PHE A 8 -28.06 23.12 -11.63
N LEU A 9 -29.02 23.94 -11.30
CA LEU A 9 -29.16 24.57 -10.00
C LEU A 9 -30.50 24.17 -9.35
N PRO A 10 -30.51 23.59 -8.16
CA PRO A 10 -31.76 23.44 -7.39
C PRO A 10 -32.32 24.80 -7.04
N CYS A 11 -33.61 24.96 -7.22
CA CYS A 11 -34.34 26.21 -7.02
C CYS A 11 -35.64 25.95 -6.24
N ASN A 12 -35.73 26.57 -5.05
CA ASN A 12 -37.01 26.65 -4.31
C ASN A 12 -37.62 28.05 -4.42
N ASP A 13 -36.78 29.08 -4.50
CA ASP A 13 -37.15 30.48 -4.70
C ASP A 13 -36.12 31.14 -5.64
N VAL A 14 -36.59 31.72 -6.73
CA VAL A 14 -35.77 32.41 -7.73
C VAL A 14 -35.01 33.60 -7.15
N ALA A 15 -35.62 34.30 -6.17
CA ALA A 15 -34.97 35.43 -5.54
C ALA A 15 -33.70 35.07 -4.79
N GLU A 16 -33.63 33.84 -4.23
CA GLU A 16 -32.46 33.37 -3.49
C GLU A 16 -31.28 33.05 -4.40
N ILE A 17 -31.53 32.71 -5.66
CA ILE A 17 -30.46 32.35 -6.62
C ILE A 17 -30.21 33.41 -7.68
N ALA A 18 -30.81 34.60 -7.58
CA ALA A 18 -30.74 35.67 -8.58
C ALA A 18 -29.29 36.08 -8.92
N ASP A 19 -28.41 36.20 -7.92
CA ASP A 19 -27.00 36.56 -8.10
C ASP A 19 -26.25 35.45 -8.84
N SER A 20 -26.56 34.17 -8.54
CA SER A 20 -26.00 33.02 -9.26
C SER A 20 -26.42 33.02 -10.72
N LEU A 21 -27.71 33.25 -11.00
CA LEU A 21 -28.26 33.31 -12.37
C LEU A 21 -27.61 34.46 -13.16
N GLN A 22 -27.48 35.62 -12.56
CA GLN A 22 -26.81 36.76 -13.21
C GLN A 22 -25.36 36.47 -13.56
N THR A 23 -24.60 35.82 -12.64
CA THR A 23 -23.21 35.48 -12.87
C THR A 23 -23.08 34.44 -13.98
N LEU A 24 -23.94 33.39 -13.96
CA LEU A 24 -23.95 32.32 -14.94
C LEU A 24 -24.35 32.83 -16.34
N SER A 25 -25.36 33.68 -16.46
CA SER A 25 -25.83 34.24 -17.74
C SER A 25 -24.80 35.16 -18.41
N GLN A 26 -23.98 35.83 -17.61
CA GLN A 26 -22.88 36.69 -18.11
C GLN A 26 -21.62 35.92 -18.49
N SER A 27 -21.52 34.64 -18.09
CA SER A 27 -20.35 33.84 -18.38
C SER A 27 -20.33 33.34 -19.82
N LYS A 28 -19.20 33.51 -20.50
CA LYS A 28 -19.01 33.04 -21.87
C LYS A 28 -18.87 31.53 -22.00
N THR A 29 -18.63 30.83 -20.87
CA THR A 29 -18.49 29.37 -20.81
C THR A 29 -19.81 28.66 -20.55
N THR A 30 -20.83 29.34 -20.01
CA THR A 30 -22.18 28.81 -19.84
C THR A 30 -22.84 28.64 -21.20
N GLN A 31 -23.49 27.48 -21.41
CA GLN A 31 -24.31 27.21 -22.59
C GLN A 31 -25.80 27.30 -22.23
N HIS A 32 -26.26 26.48 -21.25
CA HIS A 32 -27.62 26.52 -20.77
C HIS A 32 -27.63 26.61 -19.25
N ILE A 33 -28.72 27.19 -18.71
CA ILE A 33 -29.00 27.23 -17.27
C ILE A 33 -30.31 26.48 -17.04
N ASN A 34 -30.25 25.44 -16.23
CA ASN A 34 -31.37 24.57 -15.89
C ASN A 34 -31.69 24.71 -14.41
N LEU A 35 -32.95 24.99 -14.07
CA LEU A 35 -33.44 25.10 -12.72
C LEU A 35 -34.13 23.78 -12.32
N LEU A 36 -33.60 23.12 -11.30
CA LEU A 36 -34.14 21.87 -10.77
C LEU A 36 -35.14 22.19 -9.65
N VAL A 37 -36.41 21.84 -9.83
CA VAL A 37 -37.51 22.14 -8.88
C VAL A 37 -38.23 20.88 -8.45
N SER A 38 -38.78 20.89 -7.23
CA SER A 38 -39.60 19.78 -6.76
C SER A 38 -41.04 19.84 -7.30
N ASP A 39 -41.57 21.08 -7.53
CA ASP A 39 -42.87 21.31 -8.18
C ASP A 39 -42.76 22.53 -9.11
N ALA A 40 -43.18 22.40 -10.34
CA ALA A 40 -43.19 23.52 -11.30
C ALA A 40 -44.09 24.70 -10.87
N SER A 41 -45.05 24.46 -9.99
CA SER A 41 -45.91 25.52 -9.40
C SER A 41 -45.14 26.46 -8.48
N ASP A 42 -44.01 26.02 -7.89
CA ASP A 42 -43.23 26.82 -6.97
C ASP A 42 -42.56 28.03 -7.67
N ILE A 43 -42.23 27.92 -8.93
CA ILE A 43 -41.66 29.05 -9.73
C ILE A 43 -42.72 29.97 -10.30
N CYS A 44 -43.91 29.45 -10.65
CA CYS A 44 -45.00 30.29 -11.19
C CYS A 44 -45.53 31.30 -10.19
N ALA A 45 -45.29 31.15 -8.90
CA ALA A 45 -45.72 32.08 -7.85
C ALA A 45 -44.78 33.29 -7.67
N CYS A 46 -43.58 33.24 -8.21
CA CYS A 46 -42.59 34.32 -8.13
C CYS A 46 -42.73 35.22 -9.36
N GLY A 47 -43.70 36.13 -9.32
CA GLY A 47 -44.01 37.07 -10.41
C GLY A 47 -42.81 37.97 -10.79
N ASP A 48 -42.74 38.31 -12.09
CA ASP A 48 -41.87 39.24 -12.74
C ASP A 48 -40.36 39.00 -12.57
N SER A 49 -39.77 38.20 -13.46
CA SER A 49 -38.36 38.41 -13.69
C SER A 49 -37.96 38.08 -15.14
N ASP A 50 -37.47 39.10 -15.84
CA ASP A 50 -36.71 39.00 -17.07
C ASP A 50 -35.51 38.06 -16.92
N SER A 51 -35.14 37.69 -15.68
CA SER A 51 -34.03 36.83 -15.29
C SER A 51 -34.27 35.32 -15.57
N ILE A 52 -35.52 34.87 -15.73
CA ILE A 52 -35.87 33.47 -15.96
C ILE A 52 -36.10 33.19 -17.46
N SER A 53 -36.18 34.18 -18.29
CA SER A 53 -36.53 34.03 -19.72
C SER A 53 -35.55 33.10 -20.48
N ASP A 54 -34.33 33.00 -20.01
CA ASP A 54 -33.25 32.20 -20.60
C ASP A 54 -32.93 30.90 -19.85
N CYS A 55 -33.77 30.51 -18.85
CA CYS A 55 -33.57 29.28 -18.05
C CYS A 55 -34.61 28.22 -18.42
N THR A 56 -34.17 26.96 -18.42
CA THR A 56 -35.07 25.81 -18.51
C THR A 56 -35.46 25.32 -17.12
N VAL A 57 -36.77 25.15 -16.87
CA VAL A 57 -37.26 24.62 -15.60
C VAL A 57 -37.51 23.13 -15.71
N ILE A 58 -36.91 22.34 -14.83
CA ILE A 58 -36.93 20.88 -14.84
C ILE A 58 -37.46 20.38 -13.48
N THR A 59 -38.56 19.60 -13.51
CA THR A 59 -39.07 18.99 -12.29
C THR A 59 -38.36 17.71 -11.96
N ILE A 60 -37.92 17.55 -10.70
CA ILE A 60 -37.17 16.41 -10.18
C ILE A 60 -37.79 15.80 -8.92
N ASP A 61 -37.61 14.50 -8.71
CA ASP A 61 -38.08 13.77 -7.52
C ASP A 61 -37.13 13.91 -6.30
N GLY A 62 -35.87 14.29 -6.51
CA GLY A 62 -34.88 14.46 -5.46
C GLY A 62 -33.51 14.67 -6.08
N LEU A 63 -32.76 15.62 -5.54
CA LEU A 63 -31.53 16.14 -6.14
C LEU A 63 -30.46 15.06 -6.45
N THR A 64 -30.39 14.03 -5.60
CA THR A 64 -29.34 12.98 -5.70
C THR A 64 -29.88 11.66 -6.27
N SER A 65 -31.12 11.61 -6.77
CA SER A 65 -31.71 10.39 -7.30
C SER A 65 -31.15 10.00 -8.67
N THR A 66 -31.20 8.73 -9.01
CA THR A 66 -30.82 8.25 -10.34
C THR A 66 -31.70 8.89 -11.44
N LYS A 67 -32.98 9.05 -11.20
CA LYS A 67 -33.90 9.70 -12.15
C LYS A 67 -33.48 11.12 -12.47
N THR A 68 -33.13 11.92 -11.43
CA THR A 68 -32.65 13.28 -11.63
C THR A 68 -31.38 13.30 -12.46
N LEU A 69 -30.44 12.39 -12.24
CA LEU A 69 -29.22 12.29 -13.07
C LEU A 69 -29.51 11.94 -14.52
N LEU A 70 -30.48 11.07 -14.79
CA LEU A 70 -30.92 10.77 -16.16
C LEU A 70 -31.59 11.98 -16.81
N THR A 71 -32.42 12.72 -16.07
CA THR A 71 -33.02 13.97 -16.56
C THR A 71 -31.97 15.03 -16.84
N ILE A 72 -30.94 15.18 -15.99
CA ILE A 72 -29.78 16.07 -16.23
C ILE A 72 -29.08 15.63 -17.52
N GLU A 73 -28.84 14.35 -17.72
CA GLU A 73 -28.21 13.82 -18.92
C GLU A 73 -29.02 14.15 -20.18
N GLU A 74 -30.33 13.98 -20.17
CA GLU A 74 -31.24 14.29 -21.29
C GLU A 74 -31.22 15.78 -21.69
N HIS A 75 -30.86 16.69 -20.76
CA HIS A 75 -30.77 18.14 -20.96
C HIS A 75 -29.31 18.64 -21.05
N THR A 76 -28.35 17.73 -21.31
CA THR A 76 -26.93 18.07 -21.40
C THR A 76 -26.48 18.00 -22.84
N ASP A 77 -26.13 19.15 -23.41
CA ASP A 77 -25.58 19.31 -24.74
C ASP A 77 -24.10 19.81 -24.73
N ALA A 78 -23.65 20.33 -23.57
CA ALA A 78 -22.29 20.85 -23.40
C ALA A 78 -21.28 19.72 -23.04
N GLU A 79 -19.99 20.03 -23.17
CA GLU A 79 -18.91 19.09 -22.83
C GLU A 79 -18.80 18.84 -21.31
N TYR A 80 -19.32 19.77 -20.50
CA TYR A 80 -19.30 19.68 -19.04
C TYR A 80 -20.63 20.07 -18.42
N VAL A 81 -20.91 19.47 -17.28
CA VAL A 81 -22.10 19.73 -16.43
C VAL A 81 -21.62 20.33 -15.11
N LEU A 82 -22.08 21.53 -14.78
CA LEU A 82 -21.98 22.08 -13.44
C LEU A 82 -23.21 21.71 -12.64
N LEU A 83 -23.05 20.95 -11.59
CA LEU A 83 -24.15 20.51 -10.71
C LEU A 83 -23.98 21.10 -9.31
N SER A 84 -25.04 21.77 -8.80
CA SER A 84 -25.15 22.14 -7.39
C SER A 84 -25.76 20.98 -6.60
N LEU A 85 -25.08 20.55 -5.56
CA LEU A 85 -25.44 19.40 -4.71
C LEU A 85 -26.38 19.77 -3.54
N LYS A 86 -26.71 21.06 -3.37
CA LYS A 86 -27.53 21.56 -2.28
C LYS A 86 -28.55 22.56 -2.80
N HIS A 87 -29.70 22.68 -2.11
CA HIS A 87 -30.77 23.64 -2.40
C HIS A 87 -30.48 25.06 -1.87
N THR A 88 -29.29 25.30 -1.32
CA THR A 88 -28.92 26.60 -0.77
C THR A 88 -28.34 27.53 -1.83
N PRO A 89 -28.50 28.83 -1.67
CA PRO A 89 -27.88 29.80 -2.56
C PRO A 89 -26.37 29.63 -2.64
N VAL A 90 -25.82 29.95 -3.82
CA VAL A 90 -24.39 29.91 -4.06
C VAL A 90 -23.96 31.15 -4.80
N SER A 91 -22.94 31.88 -4.33
CA SER A 91 -22.36 33.04 -5.01
C SER A 91 -21.01 32.66 -5.62
N LEU A 92 -20.89 32.79 -6.94
CA LEU A 92 -19.67 32.45 -7.66
C LEU A 92 -18.62 33.56 -7.50
N GLY A 93 -17.39 33.15 -7.25
CA GLY A 93 -16.23 34.07 -7.28
C GLY A 93 -15.87 34.50 -8.70
N LEU A 94 -15.01 35.52 -8.80
CA LEU A 94 -14.56 36.07 -10.08
C LEU A 94 -13.85 34.97 -10.89
N HIS A 95 -14.30 34.73 -12.13
CA HIS A 95 -13.78 33.73 -13.05
C HIS A 95 -13.81 32.26 -12.51
N ALA A 96 -14.67 31.94 -11.53
CA ALA A 96 -14.75 30.62 -10.93
C ALA A 96 -15.04 29.50 -11.96
N LEU A 97 -15.99 29.72 -12.88
CA LEU A 97 -16.32 28.76 -13.94
C LEU A 97 -15.17 28.58 -14.95
N ASP A 98 -14.54 29.69 -15.39
CA ASP A 98 -13.39 29.59 -16.29
C ASP A 98 -12.24 28.80 -15.65
N ARG A 99 -12.07 28.96 -14.33
CA ARG A 99 -11.02 28.25 -13.58
C ARG A 99 -11.32 26.75 -13.44
N LEU A 100 -12.55 26.39 -13.04
CA LEU A 100 -12.99 25.00 -12.97
C LEU A 100 -12.88 24.30 -14.33
N LEU A 101 -13.38 24.95 -15.40
CA LEU A 101 -13.33 24.42 -16.75
C LEU A 101 -11.90 24.18 -17.23
N ARG A 102 -11.02 25.17 -17.01
CA ARG A 102 -9.60 25.03 -17.37
C ARG A 102 -8.95 23.85 -16.66
N VAL A 103 -9.17 23.71 -15.35
CA VAL A 103 -8.60 22.59 -14.61
C VAL A 103 -9.14 21.24 -15.10
N ALA A 104 -10.45 21.15 -15.36
CA ALA A 104 -11.07 19.95 -15.90
C ALA A 104 -10.47 19.56 -17.26
N THR A 105 -10.26 20.55 -18.14
CA THR A 105 -9.68 20.34 -19.47
C THR A 105 -8.21 19.96 -19.38
N ASP A 106 -7.40 20.75 -18.65
CA ASP A 106 -5.94 20.55 -18.56
C ASP A 106 -5.58 19.21 -17.89
N SER A 107 -6.37 18.78 -16.87
CA SER A 107 -6.16 17.51 -16.15
C SER A 107 -6.86 16.31 -16.79
N ASN A 108 -7.74 16.54 -17.78
CA ASN A 108 -8.64 15.52 -18.32
C ASN A 108 -9.44 14.80 -17.21
N ALA A 109 -9.77 15.51 -16.11
CA ALA A 109 -10.51 14.96 -14.98
C ALA A 109 -11.94 14.60 -15.36
N GLY A 110 -12.49 13.55 -14.75
CA GLY A 110 -13.89 13.18 -14.89
C GLY A 110 -14.83 14.04 -14.06
N MET A 111 -14.33 14.55 -12.93
CA MET A 111 -15.03 15.47 -12.04
C MET A 111 -14.02 16.41 -11.38
N VAL A 112 -14.39 17.67 -11.20
CA VAL A 112 -13.60 18.68 -10.48
C VAL A 112 -14.48 19.34 -9.43
N TYR A 113 -13.93 19.58 -8.25
CA TYR A 113 -14.54 20.34 -7.15
C TYR A 113 -13.50 21.25 -6.52
N ALA A 114 -13.95 22.23 -5.74
CA ALA A 114 -13.07 23.25 -5.18
C ALA A 114 -13.44 23.57 -3.72
N ASP A 115 -12.50 24.22 -3.03
CA ASP A 115 -12.76 24.85 -1.74
C ASP A 115 -13.78 25.98 -1.87
N CYS A 116 -14.47 26.29 -0.79
CA CYS A 116 -15.46 27.35 -0.77
C CYS A 116 -15.37 28.19 0.51
N TYR A 117 -16.11 29.27 0.50
CA TYR A 117 -16.47 29.98 1.73
C TYR A 117 -17.85 29.53 2.20
N ILE A 118 -18.06 29.51 3.51
CA ILE A 118 -19.37 29.34 4.13
C ILE A 118 -19.78 30.66 4.73
N GLN A 119 -21.00 31.11 4.42
CA GLN A 119 -21.61 32.25 5.07
C GLN A 119 -22.56 31.76 6.17
N LYS A 120 -22.25 32.15 7.41
CA LYS A 120 -23.01 31.80 8.59
C LYS A 120 -23.25 33.08 9.41
N ASP A 121 -24.50 33.37 9.75
CA ASP A 121 -24.88 34.53 10.56
C ASP A 121 -24.25 35.86 10.07
N GLY A 122 -24.09 35.99 8.75
CA GLY A 122 -23.51 37.19 8.12
C GLY A 122 -21.96 37.23 8.11
N VAL A 123 -21.29 36.20 8.67
CA VAL A 123 -19.84 36.06 8.68
C VAL A 123 -19.43 35.03 7.60
N GLN A 124 -18.40 35.39 6.82
CA GLN A 124 -17.82 34.51 5.83
C GLN A 124 -16.57 33.80 6.40
N GLU A 125 -16.59 32.48 6.39
CA GLU A 125 -15.49 31.63 6.87
C GLU A 125 -14.95 30.74 5.73
N LYS A 126 -13.67 30.41 5.79
CA LYS A 126 -13.06 29.44 4.88
C LYS A 126 -13.54 28.04 5.15
N HIS A 127 -13.92 27.33 4.11
CA HIS A 127 -14.27 25.91 4.15
C HIS A 127 -13.40 25.13 3.15
N PRO A 128 -12.19 24.74 3.56
CA PRO A 128 -11.36 23.88 2.73
C PRO A 128 -11.96 22.46 2.67
N THR A 129 -11.91 21.85 1.50
CA THR A 129 -12.23 20.45 1.28
C THR A 129 -10.95 19.60 1.31
N ILE A 130 -11.02 18.32 0.99
CA ILE A 130 -9.85 17.41 1.00
C ILE A 130 -9.71 16.68 -0.34
N ASP A 131 -8.48 16.23 -0.64
CA ASP A 131 -8.20 15.46 -1.84
C ASP A 131 -8.96 14.13 -1.86
N TYR A 132 -9.56 13.84 -3.03
CA TYR A 132 -10.20 12.56 -3.28
C TYR A 132 -9.18 11.47 -3.57
N GLN A 133 -9.29 10.33 -2.92
CA GLN A 133 -8.42 9.17 -3.12
C GLN A 133 -9.26 7.88 -3.24
N THR A 134 -8.64 6.77 -3.62
CA THR A 134 -9.34 5.49 -3.79
C THR A 134 -10.19 5.11 -2.57
N GLY A 135 -9.74 5.43 -1.37
CA GLY A 135 -10.45 5.17 -0.12
C GLY A 135 -11.51 6.21 0.26
N SER A 136 -11.69 7.28 -0.52
CA SER A 136 -12.73 8.31 -0.26
C SER A 136 -14.13 7.80 -0.64
N ILE A 137 -14.43 6.55 -0.30
CA ILE A 137 -15.70 5.89 -0.63
C ILE A 137 -16.80 6.11 0.40
N ARG A 138 -16.52 6.81 1.52
CA ARG A 138 -17.54 7.14 2.50
C ARG A 138 -18.63 8.02 1.86
N ASP A 139 -19.88 7.80 2.21
CA ASP A 139 -21.04 8.48 1.62
C ASP A 139 -21.14 9.96 2.01
N ASP A 140 -20.52 10.35 3.13
CA ASP A 140 -20.46 11.71 3.66
C ASP A 140 -19.23 12.52 3.16
N PHE A 141 -18.59 12.12 2.07
CA PHE A 141 -17.46 12.87 1.50
C PHE A 141 -17.91 14.27 1.05
N ASP A 142 -17.22 15.29 1.55
CA ASP A 142 -17.58 16.69 1.29
C ASP A 142 -16.90 17.20 0.01
N PHE A 143 -17.69 17.43 -1.03
CA PHE A 143 -17.28 18.08 -2.28
C PHE A 143 -17.55 19.59 -2.29
N GLY A 144 -18.02 20.16 -1.18
CA GLY A 144 -18.65 21.46 -1.18
C GLY A 144 -20.05 21.41 -1.81
N GLN A 145 -20.46 22.49 -2.45
CA GLN A 145 -21.77 22.59 -3.10
C GLN A 145 -21.70 22.34 -4.61
N LEU A 146 -20.63 22.78 -5.27
CA LEU A 146 -20.51 22.74 -6.73
C LEU A 146 -19.53 21.67 -7.19
N VAL A 147 -19.95 20.87 -8.18
CA VAL A 147 -19.10 19.91 -8.88
C VAL A 147 -19.21 20.11 -10.39
N LEU A 148 -18.09 20.07 -11.09
CA LEU A 148 -18.03 20.10 -12.55
C LEU A 148 -17.74 18.69 -13.05
N ILE A 149 -18.66 18.12 -13.84
CA ILE A 149 -18.62 16.75 -14.33
C ILE A 149 -18.43 16.75 -15.84
N ARG A 150 -17.57 15.89 -16.38
CA ARG A 150 -17.43 15.67 -17.81
C ARG A 150 -18.68 14.98 -18.35
N ALA A 151 -19.39 15.62 -19.29
CA ALA A 151 -20.65 15.13 -19.83
C ALA A 151 -20.54 13.73 -20.45
N SER A 152 -19.44 13.41 -21.13
CA SER A 152 -19.23 12.09 -21.74
C SER A 152 -19.28 10.94 -20.71
N LEU A 153 -18.84 11.17 -19.45
CA LEU A 153 -18.94 10.17 -18.39
C LEU A 153 -20.35 10.05 -17.82
N LEU A 154 -21.13 11.14 -17.83
CA LEU A 154 -22.54 11.12 -17.46
C LEU A 154 -23.34 10.36 -18.53
N HIS A 155 -23.12 10.61 -19.81
CA HIS A 155 -23.73 9.86 -20.93
C HIS A 155 -23.36 8.37 -20.85
N GLU A 156 -22.08 8.01 -20.62
CA GLU A 156 -21.64 6.63 -20.46
C GLU A 156 -22.29 5.96 -19.23
N TYR A 157 -22.51 6.72 -18.15
CA TYR A 157 -23.21 6.23 -16.97
C TYR A 157 -24.69 5.97 -17.26
N ALA A 158 -25.39 6.90 -17.91
CA ALA A 158 -26.80 6.78 -18.24
C ALA A 158 -27.10 5.66 -19.24
N ALA A 159 -26.20 5.43 -20.21
CA ALA A 159 -26.33 4.38 -21.22
C ALA A 159 -26.17 2.93 -20.69
N LYS A 160 -25.90 2.73 -19.40
CA LYS A 160 -25.74 1.38 -18.84
C LYS A 160 -27.02 0.59 -18.85
N GLN A 161 -26.94 -0.63 -19.32
CA GLN A 161 -28.01 -1.62 -19.14
C GLN A 161 -28.15 -1.94 -17.65
N HIS A 162 -29.40 -1.95 -17.15
CA HIS A 162 -29.73 -2.28 -15.75
C HIS A 162 -29.17 -1.29 -14.72
N LEU A 163 -29.21 0.01 -15.02
CA LEU A 163 -28.95 1.05 -14.02
C LEU A 163 -29.98 0.94 -12.89
N ALA A 164 -29.51 0.89 -11.64
CA ALA A 164 -30.39 0.82 -10.48
C ALA A 164 -31.06 2.17 -10.25
N ASP A 165 -32.36 2.14 -9.92
CA ASP A 165 -33.14 3.33 -9.61
C ASP A 165 -33.02 3.66 -8.09
N TYR A 166 -31.96 4.42 -7.75
CA TYR A 166 -31.73 4.89 -6.39
C TYR A 166 -32.47 6.22 -6.15
N LYS A 167 -33.19 6.29 -5.05
CA LYS A 167 -33.86 7.52 -4.63
C LYS A 167 -32.89 8.52 -4.00
N TRP A 168 -31.90 8.04 -3.26
CA TRP A 168 -30.93 8.87 -2.53
C TRP A 168 -29.48 8.67 -2.98
N ALA A 169 -29.11 7.49 -3.44
CA ALA A 169 -27.73 7.13 -3.72
C ALA A 169 -27.30 7.27 -5.19
N GLY A 170 -28.12 7.91 -6.05
CA GLY A 170 -27.80 8.06 -7.48
C GLY A 170 -26.51 8.84 -7.71
N PHE A 171 -26.34 10.01 -7.10
CA PHE A 171 -25.10 10.77 -7.18
C PHE A 171 -23.90 10.02 -6.58
N TYR A 172 -24.12 9.26 -5.51
CA TYR A 172 -23.07 8.41 -4.92
C TYR A 172 -22.63 7.31 -5.89
N ASP A 173 -23.56 6.63 -6.58
CA ASP A 173 -23.21 5.63 -7.63
C ASP A 173 -22.48 6.29 -8.81
N LEU A 174 -22.92 7.47 -9.27
CA LEU A 174 -22.28 8.22 -10.36
C LEU A 174 -20.84 8.60 -9.98
N ARG A 175 -20.60 9.19 -8.81
CA ARG A 175 -19.24 9.59 -8.43
C ARG A 175 -18.28 8.41 -8.30
N LEU A 176 -18.76 7.28 -7.71
CA LEU A 176 -17.97 6.04 -7.64
C LEU A 176 -17.77 5.41 -9.01
N TYR A 177 -18.71 5.61 -9.95
CA TYR A 177 -18.49 5.24 -11.34
C TYR A 177 -17.39 6.07 -11.98
N ILE A 178 -17.43 7.39 -11.83
CA ILE A 178 -16.41 8.32 -12.36
C ILE A 178 -15.03 7.96 -11.78
N SER A 179 -14.93 7.69 -10.48
CA SER A 179 -13.66 7.35 -9.82
C SER A 179 -12.98 6.09 -10.37
N ARG A 180 -13.76 5.16 -10.98
CA ARG A 180 -13.21 3.98 -11.67
C ARG A 180 -12.74 4.25 -13.10
N LYS A 181 -13.16 5.35 -13.70
CA LYS A 181 -12.94 5.66 -15.12
C LYS A 181 -11.98 6.83 -15.32
N SER A 182 -11.96 7.77 -14.39
CA SER A 182 -11.19 8.99 -14.50
C SER A 182 -10.87 9.56 -13.11
N GLN A 183 -9.98 10.53 -13.08
CA GLN A 183 -9.62 11.22 -11.86
C GLN A 183 -10.76 12.14 -11.40
N ILE A 184 -11.01 12.16 -10.08
CA ILE A 184 -11.78 13.21 -9.40
C ILE A 184 -10.76 14.17 -8.83
N PHE A 185 -10.76 15.41 -9.31
CA PHE A 185 -9.72 16.40 -9.03
C PHE A 185 -10.20 17.45 -8.03
N HIS A 186 -9.47 17.63 -6.95
CA HIS A 186 -9.67 18.71 -5.98
C HIS A 186 -8.84 19.94 -6.39
N LEU A 187 -9.50 21.08 -6.42
CA LEU A 187 -8.87 22.37 -6.62
C LEU A 187 -8.89 23.14 -5.30
N ASN A 188 -7.76 23.23 -4.62
CA ASN A 188 -7.62 23.90 -3.33
C ASN A 188 -7.62 25.44 -3.47
N GLU A 189 -8.64 25.96 -4.16
CA GLU A 189 -8.90 27.37 -4.39
C GLU A 189 -10.35 27.69 -3.98
N TYR A 190 -10.55 28.81 -3.28
CA TYR A 190 -11.87 29.24 -2.80
C TYR A 190 -12.63 29.93 -3.93
N LEU A 191 -13.42 29.18 -4.68
CA LEU A 191 -14.03 29.64 -5.92
C LEU A 191 -15.45 30.16 -5.77
N TYR A 192 -16.11 29.86 -4.65
CA TYR A 192 -17.50 30.29 -4.42
C TYR A 192 -17.82 30.40 -2.94
N THR A 193 -18.95 31.04 -2.63
CA THR A 193 -19.53 31.12 -1.28
C THR A 193 -20.85 30.38 -1.25
N GLN A 194 -21.05 29.51 -0.26
CA GLN A 194 -22.33 28.84 0.04
C GLN A 194 -22.88 29.32 1.38
N VAL A 195 -24.21 29.29 1.53
CA VAL A 195 -24.87 29.59 2.81
C VAL A 195 -24.93 28.30 3.63
N GLU A 196 -24.55 28.36 4.91
CA GLU A 196 -24.71 27.23 5.82
C GLU A 196 -26.18 27.10 6.20
N THR A 197 -26.78 25.97 5.82
CA THR A 197 -28.08 25.55 6.32
C THR A 197 -27.98 24.12 6.76
N ASP A 198 -28.23 23.87 8.04
CA ASP A 198 -28.39 22.50 8.53
C ASP A 198 -29.82 22.05 8.33
N SER A 199 -30.10 21.40 7.22
CA SER A 199 -31.47 20.88 6.91
C SER A 199 -31.73 19.50 7.50
N ARG A 200 -30.82 18.94 8.31
CA ARG A 200 -30.91 17.56 8.81
C ARG A 200 -31.84 17.46 9.99
N LYS A 201 -32.68 16.43 9.98
CA LYS A 201 -33.65 16.13 11.01
C LYS A 201 -33.02 15.69 12.35
N SER A 202 -31.75 15.24 12.36
CA SER A 202 -31.05 14.69 13.53
C SER A 202 -30.30 15.74 14.35
N GLY A 203 -29.91 16.87 13.74
CA GLY A 203 -29.07 17.91 14.38
C GLY A 203 -27.63 17.52 14.73
N GLU A 204 -27.22 16.26 14.52
CA GLU A 204 -25.88 15.75 14.82
C GLU A 204 -25.23 15.04 13.64
N ARG A 205 -24.26 15.69 13.01
CA ARG A 205 -23.51 15.20 11.85
C ARG A 205 -22.83 13.86 12.09
N GLN A 206 -22.29 13.69 13.27
CA GLN A 206 -21.34 12.61 13.56
C GLN A 206 -21.96 11.22 13.53
N PHE A 207 -23.29 11.08 13.79
CA PHE A 207 -23.98 9.80 13.93
C PHE A 207 -25.05 9.53 12.87
N ASP A 208 -25.14 10.37 11.82
CA ASP A 208 -26.15 10.18 10.77
C ASP A 208 -26.02 8.84 10.04
N TYR A 209 -24.80 8.33 9.90
CA TYR A 209 -24.51 7.05 9.23
C TYR A 209 -25.04 5.82 9.99
N VAL A 210 -25.38 5.96 11.26
CA VAL A 210 -25.95 4.89 12.12
C VAL A 210 -27.31 5.24 12.69
N ASN A 211 -27.86 6.40 12.33
CA ASN A 211 -29.16 6.83 12.85
C ASN A 211 -30.30 5.98 12.25
N PRO A 212 -31.08 5.25 13.06
CA PRO A 212 -32.15 4.38 12.55
C PRO A 212 -33.21 5.11 11.72
N ARG A 213 -33.36 6.44 11.89
CA ARG A 213 -34.30 7.26 11.10
C ARG A 213 -33.91 7.39 9.64
N ASN A 214 -32.65 7.16 9.31
CA ASN A 214 -32.10 7.26 7.97
C ASN A 214 -31.84 5.86 7.33
N ARG A 215 -32.49 4.80 7.86
CA ARG A 215 -32.17 3.43 7.45
C ARG A 215 -32.39 3.17 5.96
N GLU A 216 -33.40 3.73 5.35
CA GLU A 216 -33.63 3.58 3.89
C GLU A 216 -32.50 4.18 3.06
N VAL A 217 -32.01 5.36 3.42
CA VAL A 217 -30.84 5.99 2.79
C VAL A 217 -29.63 5.12 2.95
N GLN A 218 -29.37 4.64 4.17
CA GLN A 218 -28.20 3.78 4.47
C GLN A 218 -28.21 2.50 3.63
N ILE A 219 -29.37 1.87 3.40
CA ILE A 219 -29.48 0.65 2.59
C ILE A 219 -29.00 0.90 1.16
N GLU A 220 -29.45 1.99 0.53
CA GLU A 220 -28.98 2.33 -0.82
C GLU A 220 -27.47 2.61 -0.86
N MET A 221 -26.96 3.37 0.11
CA MET A 221 -25.52 3.67 0.21
C MET A 221 -24.69 2.39 0.40
N GLU A 222 -25.15 1.44 1.24
CA GLU A 222 -24.51 0.12 1.40
C GLU A 222 -24.47 -0.66 0.09
N GLN A 223 -25.58 -0.69 -0.66
CA GLN A 223 -25.65 -1.37 -1.95
C GLN A 223 -24.68 -0.79 -2.96
N VAL A 224 -24.62 0.53 -3.06
CA VAL A 224 -23.72 1.24 -3.96
C VAL A 224 -22.25 0.99 -3.59
N ALA A 225 -21.91 1.11 -2.30
CA ALA A 225 -20.56 0.86 -1.81
C ALA A 225 -20.11 -0.59 -2.10
N THR A 226 -20.96 -1.58 -1.79
CA THR A 226 -20.68 -2.99 -2.03
C THR A 226 -20.48 -3.29 -3.52
N LYS A 227 -21.35 -2.74 -4.38
CA LYS A 227 -21.25 -2.84 -5.83
C LYS A 227 -19.94 -2.22 -6.36
N HIS A 228 -19.52 -1.09 -5.80
CA HIS A 228 -18.25 -0.47 -6.14
C HIS A 228 -17.07 -1.35 -5.76
N LEU A 229 -17.03 -1.86 -4.51
CA LEU A 229 -15.98 -2.76 -4.04
C LEU A 229 -15.89 -4.04 -4.89
N ASP A 230 -17.04 -4.59 -5.32
CA ASP A 230 -17.07 -5.72 -6.25
C ASP A 230 -16.39 -5.36 -7.58
N LYS A 231 -16.74 -4.21 -8.16
CA LYS A 231 -16.17 -3.74 -9.44
C LYS A 231 -14.68 -3.45 -9.40
N ILE A 232 -14.13 -3.13 -8.25
CA ILE A 232 -12.68 -2.90 -8.07
C ILE A 232 -11.95 -4.10 -7.45
N GLY A 233 -12.63 -5.25 -7.25
CA GLY A 233 -12.04 -6.47 -6.70
C GLY A 233 -11.66 -6.37 -5.22
N ALA A 234 -12.34 -5.53 -4.43
CA ALA A 234 -12.04 -5.28 -3.02
C ALA A 234 -13.12 -5.80 -2.05
N THR A 235 -14.01 -6.67 -2.50
CA THR A 235 -14.97 -7.35 -1.62
C THR A 235 -14.31 -8.44 -0.80
N VAL A 236 -14.83 -8.65 0.41
CA VAL A 236 -14.41 -9.74 1.29
C VAL A 236 -15.38 -10.91 1.15
N ASP A 237 -14.84 -12.09 0.90
CA ASP A 237 -15.57 -13.35 0.94
C ASP A 237 -15.53 -13.95 2.35
N THR A 238 -16.59 -13.72 3.12
CA THR A 238 -16.67 -14.15 4.52
C THR A 238 -16.69 -15.67 4.71
N SER A 239 -16.94 -16.45 3.65
CA SER A 239 -16.85 -17.91 3.68
C SER A 239 -15.42 -18.43 3.88
N LYS A 240 -14.43 -17.60 3.57
CA LYS A 240 -13.00 -17.88 3.69
C LYS A 240 -12.38 -17.40 5.00
N TYR A 241 -13.19 -16.91 5.93
CA TYR A 241 -12.67 -16.41 7.19
C TYR A 241 -11.95 -17.49 8.00
N MET A 242 -10.81 -17.09 8.55
CA MET A 242 -10.06 -17.92 9.49
C MET A 242 -10.76 -17.92 10.85
N LYS A 243 -10.86 -19.09 11.45
CA LYS A 243 -11.38 -19.23 12.81
C LYS A 243 -10.23 -19.11 13.81
N PRO A 244 -10.35 -18.26 14.85
CA PRO A 244 -9.35 -18.20 15.90
C PRO A 244 -9.35 -19.51 16.70
N ASP A 245 -8.17 -19.98 17.04
CA ASP A 245 -8.00 -21.10 17.99
C ASP A 245 -7.74 -20.52 19.39
N TYR A 246 -8.77 -20.52 20.23
CA TYR A 246 -8.65 -19.98 21.57
C TYR A 246 -7.81 -20.87 22.51
N SER A 247 -7.43 -22.07 22.10
CA SER A 247 -6.58 -22.98 22.86
C SER A 247 -5.08 -22.87 22.51
N GLU A 248 -4.71 -22.08 21.53
CA GLU A 248 -3.35 -21.98 20.98
C GLU A 248 -2.29 -21.59 22.03
N GLN A 249 -2.67 -20.81 23.03
CA GLN A 249 -1.78 -20.33 24.09
C GLN A 249 -2.45 -20.39 25.46
N ASP A 250 -1.64 -20.64 26.48
CA ASP A 250 -2.08 -20.53 27.89
C ASP A 250 -2.01 -19.09 28.37
N PHE A 251 -3.07 -18.65 29.03
CA PHE A 251 -3.18 -17.30 29.61
C PHE A 251 -3.51 -17.40 31.10
N THR A 252 -2.84 -16.57 31.93
CA THR A 252 -3.15 -16.48 33.37
C THR A 252 -4.54 -15.87 33.60
N TYR A 253 -4.94 -14.95 32.74
CA TYR A 253 -6.23 -14.28 32.76
C TYR A 253 -6.99 -14.58 31.47
N GLU A 254 -8.29 -14.82 31.59
CA GLU A 254 -9.14 -15.01 30.41
C GLU A 254 -9.41 -13.69 29.68
N ALA A 255 -9.52 -12.58 30.44
CA ALA A 255 -9.71 -11.27 29.86
C ALA A 255 -8.88 -10.20 30.57
N SER A 256 -8.50 -9.16 29.83
CA SER A 256 -7.97 -7.92 30.34
C SER A 256 -8.82 -6.75 29.87
N VAL A 257 -9.23 -5.90 30.78
CA VAL A 257 -9.79 -4.59 30.43
C VAL A 257 -8.64 -3.63 30.20
N ILE A 258 -8.58 -3.01 29.04
CA ILE A 258 -7.50 -2.09 28.65
C ILE A 258 -8.04 -0.65 28.66
N ILE A 259 -7.34 0.21 29.42
CA ILE A 259 -7.69 1.62 29.61
C ILE A 259 -6.47 2.50 29.29
N PRO A 260 -6.33 3.03 28.07
CA PRO A 260 -5.38 4.10 27.81
C PRO A 260 -5.84 5.38 28.49
N VAL A 261 -4.93 6.11 29.13
CA VAL A 261 -5.27 7.34 29.81
C VAL A 261 -4.20 8.43 29.68
N PHE A 262 -4.65 9.67 29.54
CA PHE A 262 -3.83 10.87 29.62
C PHE A 262 -4.66 12.02 30.18
N ASN A 263 -4.29 12.53 31.37
CA ASN A 263 -4.93 13.66 32.03
C ASN A 263 -6.46 13.49 32.21
N ARG A 264 -6.86 12.50 33.01
CA ARG A 264 -8.28 12.16 33.29
C ARG A 264 -8.58 12.02 34.80
N ALA A 265 -7.94 12.83 35.65
CA ALA A 265 -8.16 12.78 37.10
C ALA A 265 -9.65 12.84 37.51
N LYS A 266 -10.51 13.52 36.74
CA LYS A 266 -11.96 13.63 36.99
C LYS A 266 -12.76 12.36 36.72
N THR A 267 -12.27 11.47 35.88
CA THR A 267 -13.10 10.37 35.34
C THR A 267 -12.48 8.99 35.51
N ILE A 268 -11.15 8.91 35.66
CA ILE A 268 -10.44 7.63 35.68
C ILE A 268 -10.88 6.72 36.85
N ALA A 269 -11.19 7.28 38.01
CA ALA A 269 -11.66 6.51 39.17
C ALA A 269 -12.98 5.78 38.86
N ASP A 270 -13.92 6.46 38.18
CA ASP A 270 -15.19 5.87 37.76
C ASP A 270 -14.99 4.75 36.75
N ALA A 271 -14.14 4.98 35.73
CA ALA A 271 -13.83 3.99 34.72
C ALA A 271 -13.20 2.73 35.32
N VAL A 272 -12.15 2.89 36.13
CA VAL A 272 -11.48 1.79 36.84
C VAL A 272 -12.44 1.07 37.78
N GLY A 273 -13.25 1.82 38.54
CA GLY A 273 -14.27 1.25 39.44
C GLY A 273 -15.29 0.39 38.66
N SER A 274 -15.76 0.86 37.51
CA SER A 274 -16.64 0.14 36.61
C SER A 274 -16.03 -1.16 36.08
N ALA A 275 -14.72 -1.15 35.75
CA ALA A 275 -13.97 -2.33 35.32
C ALA A 275 -13.75 -3.34 36.45
N LEU A 276 -13.37 -2.90 37.65
CA LEU A 276 -13.14 -3.77 38.82
C LEU A 276 -14.43 -4.35 39.40
N ALA A 277 -15.57 -3.69 39.15
CA ALA A 277 -16.90 -4.17 39.60
C ALA A 277 -17.45 -5.33 38.73
N GLN A 278 -16.76 -5.74 37.66
CA GLN A 278 -17.22 -6.81 36.77
C GLN A 278 -17.27 -8.16 37.52
N LYS A 279 -18.34 -8.92 37.26
CA LYS A 279 -18.59 -10.26 37.84
C LYS A 279 -18.45 -11.30 36.75
N THR A 280 -17.42 -12.13 36.88
CA THR A 280 -17.06 -13.13 35.89
C THR A 280 -16.87 -14.52 36.52
N THR A 281 -17.03 -15.58 35.76
CA THR A 281 -16.72 -16.96 36.14
C THR A 281 -15.23 -17.30 35.91
N PHE A 282 -14.48 -16.41 35.30
CA PHE A 282 -13.07 -16.53 34.98
C PHE A 282 -12.22 -15.47 35.66
N LYS A 283 -10.92 -15.63 35.64
CA LYS A 283 -9.97 -14.61 36.12
C LYS A 283 -9.77 -13.53 35.08
N TYR A 284 -9.83 -12.27 35.50
CA TYR A 284 -9.51 -11.11 34.68
C TYR A 284 -8.67 -10.10 35.46
N ASN A 285 -8.06 -9.18 34.73
CA ASN A 285 -7.37 -8.01 35.26
C ASN A 285 -7.73 -6.74 34.48
N VAL A 286 -7.29 -5.61 34.99
CA VAL A 286 -7.45 -4.29 34.38
C VAL A 286 -6.05 -3.72 34.16
N ILE A 287 -5.71 -3.38 32.93
CA ILE A 287 -4.42 -2.80 32.56
C ILE A 287 -4.66 -1.36 32.13
N VAL A 288 -4.18 -0.42 32.95
CA VAL A 288 -4.23 1.00 32.65
C VAL A 288 -2.86 1.43 32.17
N VAL A 289 -2.79 2.02 30.98
CA VAL A 289 -1.58 2.61 30.44
C VAL A 289 -1.70 4.12 30.55
N ASP A 290 -1.02 4.67 31.52
CA ASP A 290 -0.95 6.09 31.82
C ASP A 290 0.16 6.75 30.99
N ASN A 291 -0.24 7.49 29.98
CA ASN A 291 0.66 8.11 29.03
C ASN A 291 1.26 9.42 29.58
N HIS A 292 1.91 9.34 30.75
CA HIS A 292 2.57 10.47 31.45
C HIS A 292 1.60 11.59 31.87
N SER A 293 0.52 11.24 32.54
CA SER A 293 -0.43 12.22 33.08
C SER A 293 0.23 13.16 34.13
N THR A 294 -0.26 14.39 34.18
CA THR A 294 0.27 15.47 35.02
C THR A 294 -0.77 16.15 35.87
N ASP A 295 -2.02 15.67 35.83
CA ASP A 295 -3.18 16.30 36.54
C ASP A 295 -3.62 15.59 37.83
N GLY A 296 -2.82 14.61 38.32
CA GLY A 296 -3.15 13.76 39.45
C GLY A 296 -3.77 12.42 39.09
N THR A 297 -3.94 12.11 37.79
CA THR A 297 -4.42 10.79 37.29
C THR A 297 -3.53 9.67 37.83
N SER A 298 -2.20 9.83 37.78
CA SER A 298 -1.23 8.82 38.20
C SER A 298 -1.37 8.48 39.69
N ASP A 299 -1.54 9.48 40.55
CA ASP A 299 -1.71 9.28 42.00
C ASP A 299 -2.97 8.46 42.29
N ILE A 300 -4.09 8.76 41.60
CA ILE A 300 -5.36 8.00 41.74
C ILE A 300 -5.17 6.54 41.31
N LEU A 301 -4.43 6.30 40.23
CA LEU A 301 -4.16 4.95 39.74
C LEU A 301 -3.22 4.15 40.64
N GLU A 302 -2.21 4.78 41.22
CA GLU A 302 -1.30 4.15 42.20
C GLU A 302 -2.06 3.73 43.47
N GLU A 303 -2.92 4.59 44.00
CA GLU A 303 -3.76 4.30 45.14
C GLU A 303 -4.71 3.13 44.87
N ALA A 304 -5.43 3.16 43.75
CA ALA A 304 -6.33 2.09 43.31
C ALA A 304 -5.61 0.74 43.07
N ALA A 305 -4.38 0.76 42.51
CA ALA A 305 -3.57 -0.45 42.31
C ALA A 305 -2.98 -1.01 43.61
N ALA A 306 -2.82 -0.18 44.63
CA ALA A 306 -2.46 -0.65 45.99
C ALA A 306 -3.63 -1.41 46.65
N GLU A 307 -4.89 -0.99 46.41
CA GLU A 307 -6.09 -1.56 46.99
C GLU A 307 -6.53 -2.84 46.25
N ASP A 308 -6.51 -2.88 44.90
CA ASP A 308 -6.91 -4.03 44.13
C ASP A 308 -5.81 -4.54 43.19
N LYS A 309 -5.29 -5.74 43.50
CA LYS A 309 -4.17 -6.35 42.73
C LYS A 309 -4.53 -6.80 41.31
N ARG A 310 -5.80 -6.73 40.92
CA ARG A 310 -6.22 -6.93 39.52
C ARG A 310 -5.90 -5.71 38.68
N LEU A 311 -5.74 -4.53 39.28
CA LEU A 311 -5.35 -3.33 38.57
C LEU A 311 -3.83 -3.28 38.37
N ILE A 312 -3.44 -3.15 37.12
CA ILE A 312 -2.06 -3.01 36.67
C ILE A 312 -1.89 -1.61 36.10
N HIS A 313 -1.17 -0.77 36.80
CA HIS A 313 -0.83 0.58 36.36
C HIS A 313 0.52 0.54 35.64
N ILE A 314 0.58 1.00 34.39
CA ILE A 314 1.80 1.07 33.57
C ILE A 314 2.00 2.50 33.10
N ILE A 315 3.17 3.06 33.40
CA ILE A 315 3.67 4.28 32.78
C ILE A 315 4.72 3.84 31.77
N PRO A 316 4.51 4.01 30.46
CA PRO A 316 5.45 3.56 29.45
C PRO A 316 6.75 4.36 29.49
N GLU A 317 7.88 3.76 29.10
CA GLU A 317 9.15 4.50 28.98
C GLU A 317 9.12 5.53 27.84
N ARG A 318 8.36 5.23 26.77
CA ARG A 318 8.20 6.12 25.63
C ARG A 318 7.20 7.23 25.92
N THR A 319 7.52 8.43 25.43
CA THR A 319 6.69 9.64 25.58
C THR A 319 5.97 10.07 24.32
N ASP A 320 6.13 9.31 23.22
CA ASP A 320 5.58 9.60 21.90
C ASP A 320 4.42 8.66 21.53
N LEU A 321 3.78 8.03 22.52
CA LEU A 321 2.67 7.14 22.29
C LEU A 321 1.37 7.90 22.04
N GLY A 322 0.63 7.48 21.01
CA GLY A 322 -0.79 7.77 20.87
C GLY A 322 -1.63 6.71 21.61
N ILE A 323 -2.95 6.81 21.49
CA ILE A 323 -3.89 5.81 22.07
C ILE A 323 -3.55 4.40 21.59
N GLY A 324 -3.31 4.22 20.28
CA GLY A 324 -2.94 2.92 19.72
C GLY A 324 -1.60 2.39 20.25
N GLY A 325 -0.63 3.26 20.49
CA GLY A 325 0.63 2.90 21.13
C GLY A 325 0.44 2.40 22.56
N CYS A 326 -0.41 3.07 23.34
CA CYS A 326 -0.76 2.64 24.70
C CYS A 326 -1.47 1.28 24.70
N TRP A 327 -2.35 1.05 23.72
CA TRP A 327 -2.97 -0.27 23.52
C TRP A 327 -1.92 -1.36 23.27
N ASN A 328 -0.94 -1.12 22.41
CA ASN A 328 0.12 -2.09 22.11
C ASN A 328 0.95 -2.40 23.38
N VAL A 329 1.28 -1.38 24.21
CA VAL A 329 1.97 -1.60 25.48
C VAL A 329 1.18 -2.54 26.40
N ALA A 330 -0.13 -2.32 26.54
CA ALA A 330 -0.98 -3.18 27.36
C ALA A 330 -1.10 -4.60 26.81
N VAL A 331 -1.24 -4.74 25.49
CA VAL A 331 -1.45 -6.03 24.83
C VAL A 331 -0.16 -6.86 24.80
N ASP A 332 1.00 -6.22 24.68
CA ASP A 332 2.31 -6.90 24.68
C ASP A 332 2.77 -7.27 26.11
N ASP A 333 2.15 -6.72 27.17
CA ASP A 333 2.43 -7.13 28.55
C ASP A 333 2.09 -8.62 28.73
N ALA A 334 2.99 -9.36 29.39
CA ALA A 334 2.82 -10.80 29.63
C ALA A 334 1.59 -11.12 30.49
N ARG A 335 1.07 -10.16 31.24
CA ARG A 335 -0.13 -10.28 32.09
C ARG A 335 -1.43 -10.02 31.33
N CYS A 336 -1.37 -9.60 30.06
CA CYS A 336 -2.56 -9.40 29.25
C CYS A 336 -3.28 -10.74 29.02
N GLY A 337 -4.59 -10.74 29.23
CA GLY A 337 -5.44 -11.93 29.09
C GLY A 337 -5.69 -12.36 27.66
N ARG A 338 -6.35 -13.52 27.52
CA ARG A 338 -6.73 -14.09 26.21
C ARG A 338 -7.55 -13.13 25.36
N PHE A 339 -8.42 -12.37 26.00
CA PHE A 339 -9.25 -11.33 25.34
C PHE A 339 -8.91 -9.96 25.92
N ALA A 340 -8.54 -9.03 25.05
CA ALA A 340 -8.31 -7.64 25.40
C ALA A 340 -9.59 -6.83 25.12
N VAL A 341 -10.15 -6.17 26.13
CA VAL A 341 -11.48 -5.51 26.10
C VAL A 341 -11.33 -4.01 26.38
N GLN A 342 -11.90 -3.18 25.53
CA GLN A 342 -11.84 -1.72 25.63
C GLN A 342 -12.65 -1.21 26.81
N LEU A 343 -12.07 -0.21 27.48
CA LEU A 343 -12.81 0.80 28.24
C LEU A 343 -12.07 2.13 28.12
N ASP A 344 -12.76 3.18 27.69
CA ASP A 344 -12.16 4.51 27.64
C ASP A 344 -12.14 5.15 29.03
N SER A 345 -11.15 5.99 29.29
CA SER A 345 -10.85 6.53 30.61
C SER A 345 -11.91 7.49 31.19
N ASP A 346 -12.92 7.84 30.40
CA ASP A 346 -14.03 8.72 30.76
C ASP A 346 -15.41 8.03 30.63
N ASP A 347 -15.45 6.74 30.29
CA ASP A 347 -16.67 5.96 30.05
C ASP A 347 -16.89 4.85 31.09
N LEU A 348 -18.01 4.14 31.00
CA LEU A 348 -18.39 3.07 31.95
C LEU A 348 -18.95 1.84 31.23
N TYR A 349 -18.75 0.66 31.79
CA TYR A 349 -19.57 -0.49 31.43
C TYR A 349 -21.00 -0.31 31.98
N SER A 350 -22.00 -0.68 31.19
CA SER A 350 -23.41 -0.48 31.55
C SER A 350 -23.90 -1.47 32.62
N SER A 351 -23.18 -2.57 32.84
CA SER A 351 -23.57 -3.60 33.78
C SER A 351 -22.38 -4.39 34.36
N PRO A 352 -22.50 -4.97 35.56
CA PRO A 352 -21.45 -5.83 36.12
C PRO A 352 -21.23 -7.12 35.32
N GLN A 353 -22.06 -7.48 34.38
CA GLN A 353 -21.96 -8.67 33.53
C GLN A 353 -21.39 -8.39 32.15
N THR A 354 -21.03 -7.15 31.83
CA THR A 354 -20.56 -6.77 30.49
C THR A 354 -19.36 -7.60 30.04
N LEU A 355 -18.34 -7.75 30.90
CA LEU A 355 -17.13 -8.49 30.55
C LEU A 355 -17.42 -10.01 30.34
N GLN A 356 -18.28 -10.59 31.18
CA GLN A 356 -18.70 -11.98 31.02
C GLN A 356 -19.39 -12.20 29.69
N ARG A 357 -20.35 -11.33 29.33
CA ARG A 357 -21.11 -11.41 28.08
C ARG A 357 -20.20 -11.28 26.85
N ILE A 358 -19.23 -10.40 26.88
CA ILE A 358 -18.27 -10.22 25.77
C ILE A 358 -17.47 -11.52 25.54
N VAL A 359 -16.95 -12.13 26.61
CA VAL A 359 -16.17 -13.37 26.51
C VAL A 359 -17.04 -14.54 26.05
N ASP A 360 -18.26 -14.67 26.58
CA ASP A 360 -19.21 -15.71 26.15
C ASP A 360 -19.53 -15.60 24.64
N GLU A 361 -19.68 -14.37 24.12
CA GLU A 361 -19.93 -14.15 22.70
C GLU A 361 -18.74 -14.45 21.79
N PHE A 362 -17.49 -14.30 22.26
CA PHE A 362 -16.33 -14.82 21.52
C PHE A 362 -16.47 -16.31 21.25
N HIS A 363 -16.74 -17.09 22.28
CA HIS A 363 -16.87 -18.54 22.15
C HIS A 363 -18.09 -18.94 21.31
N LYS A 364 -19.21 -18.26 21.49
CA LYS A 364 -20.45 -18.52 20.76
C LYS A 364 -20.35 -18.18 19.27
N GLN A 365 -19.75 -17.04 18.93
CA GLN A 365 -19.68 -16.56 17.55
C GLN A 365 -18.43 -17.01 16.80
N GLY A 366 -17.40 -17.52 17.50
CA GLY A 366 -16.11 -17.91 16.91
C GLY A 366 -15.40 -16.73 16.24
N ALA A 367 -15.46 -15.57 16.86
CA ALA A 367 -15.00 -14.30 16.29
C ALA A 367 -13.59 -13.95 16.79
N ALA A 368 -12.80 -13.22 15.98
CA ALA A 368 -11.52 -12.69 16.43
C ALA A 368 -11.62 -11.30 17.08
N MET A 369 -12.72 -10.63 16.81
CA MET A 369 -13.07 -9.33 17.38
C MET A 369 -14.57 -9.33 17.71
N ILE A 370 -14.96 -8.72 18.82
CA ILE A 370 -16.35 -8.45 19.18
C ILE A 370 -16.55 -6.94 19.29
N VAL A 371 -17.65 -6.45 18.79
CA VAL A 371 -18.08 -5.06 18.97
C VAL A 371 -19.46 -5.04 19.59
N GLY A 372 -19.58 -4.32 20.71
CA GLY A 372 -20.83 -4.15 21.42
C GLY A 372 -21.67 -2.97 20.94
N SER A 373 -22.59 -2.57 21.79
CA SER A 373 -23.46 -1.41 21.61
C SER A 373 -23.30 -0.47 22.77
N TYR A 374 -23.44 0.82 22.53
CA TYR A 374 -23.27 1.85 23.55
C TYR A 374 -24.39 2.87 23.54
N ARG A 375 -24.63 3.43 24.70
CA ARG A 375 -25.62 4.50 24.88
C ARG A 375 -24.92 5.84 25.13
N MET A 376 -25.28 6.84 24.37
CA MET A 376 -24.85 8.22 24.59
C MET A 376 -25.53 8.78 25.83
N CYS A 377 -24.74 9.32 26.77
CA CYS A 377 -25.27 9.91 27.99
C CYS A 377 -24.40 11.08 28.50
N ASN A 378 -24.95 11.87 29.42
CA ASN A 378 -24.22 12.86 30.19
C ASN A 378 -23.61 12.23 31.47
N PHE A 379 -22.96 13.02 32.33
CA PHE A 379 -22.38 12.52 33.59
C PHE A 379 -23.42 12.06 34.62
N GLN A 380 -24.69 12.49 34.51
CA GLN A 380 -25.77 11.99 35.29
C GLN A 380 -26.39 10.71 34.73
N LEU A 381 -25.78 10.16 33.67
CA LEU A 381 -26.22 8.99 32.94
C LEU A 381 -27.60 9.14 32.26
N GLU A 382 -28.02 10.38 32.05
CA GLU A 382 -29.21 10.71 31.27
C GLU A 382 -28.89 10.52 29.78
N THR A 383 -29.82 9.88 29.05
CA THR A 383 -29.62 9.58 27.63
C THR A 383 -29.62 10.86 26.79
N LEU A 384 -28.57 10.98 25.96
CA LEU A 384 -28.48 12.04 24.95
C LEU A 384 -28.79 11.48 23.55
N PRO A 385 -29.35 12.29 22.63
CA PRO A 385 -29.52 11.85 21.25
C PRO A 385 -28.19 11.42 20.61
N PRO A 386 -28.18 10.40 19.72
CA PRO A 386 -29.32 9.61 19.25
C PRO A 386 -29.74 8.47 20.20
N GLY A 387 -29.14 8.33 21.37
CA GLY A 387 -29.47 7.31 22.37
C GLY A 387 -28.60 6.06 22.22
N LEU A 388 -29.19 4.90 22.05
CA LEU A 388 -28.48 3.64 21.83
C LEU A 388 -27.97 3.55 20.40
N ILE A 389 -26.68 3.28 20.26
CA ILE A 389 -26.02 2.98 18.98
C ILE A 389 -25.64 1.50 19.00
N ASP A 390 -26.42 0.71 18.26
CA ASP A 390 -26.33 -0.76 18.28
C ASP A 390 -25.77 -1.36 16.98
N HIS A 391 -25.60 -0.57 15.94
CA HIS A 391 -25.07 -1.02 14.66
C HIS A 391 -25.77 -2.27 14.09
N LYS A 392 -27.10 -2.35 14.22
CA LYS A 392 -27.89 -3.44 13.64
C LYS A 392 -27.85 -3.52 12.13
N GLU A 393 -27.35 -2.49 11.45
CA GLU A 393 -27.06 -2.52 10.03
C GLU A 393 -25.92 -3.50 9.68
N TRP A 394 -25.08 -3.86 10.64
CA TRP A 394 -24.00 -4.82 10.45
C TRP A 394 -24.56 -6.23 10.31
N THR A 395 -24.28 -6.87 9.17
CA THR A 395 -24.52 -8.31 8.96
C THR A 395 -23.19 -9.03 8.70
N ASP A 396 -23.13 -10.33 8.98
CA ASP A 396 -21.94 -11.14 8.73
C ASP A 396 -21.52 -11.12 7.25
N GLN A 397 -22.46 -10.98 6.34
CA GLN A 397 -22.22 -10.99 4.89
C GLN A 397 -21.78 -9.63 4.36
N ASN A 398 -22.38 -8.56 4.79
CA ASN A 398 -22.14 -7.22 4.25
C ASN A 398 -21.38 -6.30 5.19
N GLY A 399 -21.40 -6.52 6.51
CA GLY A 399 -20.72 -5.67 7.48
C GLY A 399 -19.24 -5.40 7.15
N PRO A 400 -18.42 -6.43 6.78
CA PRO A 400 -17.03 -6.22 6.40
C PRO A 400 -16.83 -5.30 5.20
N ASN A 401 -17.75 -5.33 4.22
CA ASN A 401 -17.71 -4.44 3.05
C ASN A 401 -18.21 -3.04 3.42
N ASN A 402 -19.32 -2.96 4.16
CA ASN A 402 -19.87 -1.70 4.66
C ASN A 402 -18.92 -0.97 5.63
N ALA A 403 -18.02 -1.67 6.30
CA ALA A 403 -16.99 -1.08 7.15
C ALA A 403 -16.15 -0.01 6.43
N LEU A 404 -15.95 -0.14 5.12
CA LEU A 404 -15.22 0.85 4.32
C LEU A 404 -16.05 2.11 4.01
N ARG A 405 -17.37 2.06 4.13
CA ARG A 405 -18.26 3.22 3.92
C ARG A 405 -18.41 4.06 5.18
N ILE A 406 -18.47 3.44 6.35
CA ILE A 406 -18.76 4.10 7.62
C ILE A 406 -17.51 4.65 8.30
N ASN A 407 -17.69 5.55 9.28
CA ASN A 407 -16.59 6.23 9.96
C ASN A 407 -16.15 5.58 11.27
N GLY A 408 -16.80 4.54 11.74
CA GLY A 408 -16.47 3.82 12.97
C GLY A 408 -17.21 2.50 13.07
N LEU A 409 -16.71 1.57 13.89
CA LEU A 409 -17.27 0.22 14.05
C LEU A 409 -18.10 0.05 15.33
N GLY A 410 -18.12 1.05 16.23
CA GLY A 410 -18.82 1.03 17.51
C GLY A 410 -17.93 0.73 18.71
N ALA A 411 -18.55 0.62 19.89
CA ALA A 411 -17.94 0.37 21.19
C ALA A 411 -18.87 -0.52 22.06
N PRO A 412 -18.34 -1.22 23.10
CA PRO A 412 -16.92 -1.48 23.33
C PRO A 412 -16.37 -2.47 22.30
N ARG A 413 -15.08 -2.40 22.05
CA ARG A 413 -14.34 -3.33 21.17
C ARG A 413 -13.57 -4.33 22.03
N ALA A 414 -13.59 -5.57 21.61
CA ALA A 414 -12.81 -6.63 22.26
C ALA A 414 -12.13 -7.49 21.22
N PHE A 415 -10.95 -7.98 21.54
CA PHE A 415 -10.06 -8.64 20.59
C PHE A 415 -9.48 -9.93 21.16
N PHE A 416 -9.32 -10.94 20.33
CA PHE A 416 -8.51 -12.10 20.67
C PHE A 416 -7.03 -11.70 20.63
N THR A 417 -6.39 -11.70 21.80
CA THR A 417 -5.04 -11.13 22.02
C THR A 417 -3.95 -11.67 21.08
N PRO A 418 -3.87 -12.98 20.76
CA PRO A 418 -2.84 -13.47 19.83
C PRO A 418 -2.92 -12.84 18.43
N ILE A 419 -4.13 -12.68 17.90
CA ILE A 419 -4.33 -12.03 16.60
C ILE A 419 -4.07 -10.52 16.71
N LEU A 420 -4.50 -9.88 17.79
CA LEU A 420 -4.23 -8.47 18.05
C LEU A 420 -2.72 -8.17 18.11
N ARG A 421 -1.92 -9.03 18.77
CA ARG A 421 -0.45 -8.93 18.81
C ARG A 421 0.19 -9.04 17.42
N GLN A 422 -0.40 -9.80 16.51
CA GLN A 422 0.10 -9.92 15.14
C GLN A 422 -0.21 -8.69 14.29
N ILE A 423 -1.40 -8.09 14.45
CA ILE A 423 -1.87 -6.97 13.66
C ILE A 423 -1.33 -5.64 14.22
N GLN A 424 -1.44 -5.45 15.52
CA GLN A 424 -1.11 -4.26 16.30
C GLN A 424 -1.86 -2.99 15.88
N PHE A 425 -2.06 -2.08 16.82
CA PHE A 425 -2.62 -0.77 16.55
C PHE A 425 -1.58 0.14 15.87
N PRO A 426 -1.96 1.00 14.93
CA PRO A 426 -1.10 2.12 14.56
C PRO A 426 -0.90 3.07 15.76
N ASN A 427 0.33 3.57 15.95
CA ASN A 427 0.64 4.50 17.03
C ASN A 427 0.11 5.91 16.71
N THR A 428 -1.19 6.09 16.92
CA THR A 428 -1.91 7.35 16.71
C THR A 428 -3.03 7.49 17.74
N SER A 429 -3.56 8.69 17.91
CA SER A 429 -4.68 8.99 18.82
C SER A 429 -6.00 9.22 18.09
N TYR A 430 -6.08 8.91 16.79
CA TYR A 430 -7.31 8.98 16.02
C TYR A 430 -7.31 7.96 14.89
N GLY A 431 -8.40 7.19 14.78
CA GLY A 431 -8.59 6.19 13.75
C GLY A 431 -7.76 4.91 13.90
N GLU A 432 -7.06 4.75 15.03
CA GLU A 432 -6.31 3.54 15.39
C GLU A 432 -7.20 2.32 15.47
N ASP A 433 -8.36 2.51 16.07
CA ASP A 433 -9.41 1.50 16.23
C ASP A 433 -10.05 1.12 14.89
N TYR A 434 -10.30 2.12 14.04
CA TYR A 434 -10.85 1.91 12.71
C TYR A 434 -9.87 1.16 11.81
N ALA A 435 -8.59 1.54 11.82
CA ALA A 435 -7.53 0.84 11.09
C ALA A 435 -7.45 -0.64 11.48
N LEU A 436 -7.49 -0.90 12.79
CA LEU A 436 -7.46 -2.24 13.33
C LEU A 436 -8.68 -3.06 12.93
N GLY A 437 -9.88 -2.48 13.08
CA GLY A 437 -11.13 -3.13 12.71
C GLY A 437 -11.21 -3.49 11.24
N LEU A 438 -10.72 -2.62 10.34
CA LEU A 438 -10.60 -2.93 8.92
C LEU A 438 -9.67 -4.13 8.69
N ALA A 439 -8.50 -4.17 9.35
CA ALA A 439 -7.56 -5.27 9.23
C ALA A 439 -8.15 -6.60 9.73
N PHE A 440 -8.90 -6.59 10.85
CA PHE A 440 -9.63 -7.77 11.33
C PHE A 440 -10.68 -8.22 10.32
N SER A 441 -11.50 -7.27 9.81
CA SER A 441 -12.59 -7.56 8.88
C SER A 441 -12.16 -8.23 7.59
N ARG A 442 -10.88 -8.15 7.24
CA ARG A 442 -10.33 -8.73 6.02
C ARG A 442 -10.23 -10.26 6.07
N LYS A 443 -9.89 -10.81 7.22
CA LYS A 443 -9.57 -12.25 7.37
C LYS A 443 -10.35 -12.96 8.47
N TYR A 444 -11.00 -12.21 9.37
CA TYR A 444 -11.61 -12.75 10.57
C TYR A 444 -13.02 -12.21 10.75
N ARG A 445 -13.85 -13.02 11.37
CA ARG A 445 -15.19 -12.59 11.77
C ARG A 445 -15.11 -11.54 12.87
N ILE A 446 -15.85 -10.44 12.68
CA ILE A 446 -16.18 -9.47 13.71
C ILE A 446 -17.58 -9.79 14.21
N GLY A 447 -17.69 -10.28 15.43
CA GLY A 447 -18.95 -10.58 16.07
C GLY A 447 -19.59 -9.32 16.66
N ARG A 448 -20.90 -9.37 16.92
CA ARG A 448 -21.69 -8.22 17.41
C ARG A 448 -22.51 -8.59 18.63
N ILE A 449 -22.67 -7.60 19.55
CA ILE A 449 -23.61 -7.63 20.67
C ILE A 449 -24.48 -6.38 20.54
N PHE A 450 -25.76 -6.58 20.24
CA PHE A 450 -26.70 -5.48 19.97
C PHE A 450 -27.35 -4.88 21.23
N ASP A 451 -27.18 -5.53 22.38
CA ASP A 451 -27.65 -4.98 23.67
C ASP A 451 -26.62 -3.96 24.20
N GLU A 452 -27.10 -3.02 24.99
CA GLU A 452 -26.26 -2.02 25.66
C GLU A 452 -25.21 -2.69 26.55
N LEU A 453 -23.96 -2.37 26.31
CA LEU A 453 -22.80 -2.82 27.10
C LEU A 453 -22.00 -1.67 27.68
N TYR A 454 -22.19 -0.47 27.18
CA TYR A 454 -21.25 0.63 27.38
C TYR A 454 -22.01 1.96 27.46
N LEU A 455 -21.58 2.82 28.37
CA LEU A 455 -22.11 4.16 28.57
C LEU A 455 -21.07 5.18 28.11
N CYS A 456 -21.29 5.76 26.94
CA CYS A 456 -20.43 6.78 26.39
C CYS A 456 -20.82 8.15 26.95
N ARG A 457 -19.99 8.69 27.86
CA ARG A 457 -20.25 9.93 28.55
C ARG A 457 -19.76 11.12 27.72
N ARG A 458 -20.70 12.03 27.39
CA ARG A 458 -20.38 13.21 26.57
C ARG A 458 -20.17 14.44 27.45
N TRP A 459 -19.05 15.14 27.23
CA TRP A 459 -18.68 16.36 27.93
C TRP A 459 -17.64 17.17 27.11
N ASP A 460 -17.35 18.41 27.53
CA ASP A 460 -16.42 19.30 26.82
C ASP A 460 -14.98 18.79 26.74
N GLY A 461 -14.61 17.81 27.57
CA GLY A 461 -13.28 17.19 27.56
C GLY A 461 -13.13 15.99 26.64
N ASN A 462 -14.18 15.60 25.88
CA ASN A 462 -14.04 14.54 24.90
C ASN A 462 -13.10 14.98 23.77
N SER A 463 -12.26 14.07 23.28
CA SER A 463 -11.25 14.36 22.25
C SER A 463 -11.83 14.70 20.87
N ASP A 464 -13.11 14.42 20.66
CA ASP A 464 -13.87 14.68 19.42
C ASP A 464 -14.86 15.85 19.54
N ALA A 465 -14.88 16.55 20.69
CA ALA A 465 -15.72 17.72 20.89
C ALA A 465 -15.15 18.94 20.14
N ALA A 466 -16.01 19.64 19.39
CA ALA A 466 -15.74 20.95 18.76
C ALA A 466 -14.41 21.04 17.97
N LEU A 467 -14.16 20.10 17.05
CA LEU A 467 -12.99 20.13 16.18
C LEU A 467 -13.07 21.24 15.13
N SER A 468 -11.97 21.97 14.89
CA SER A 468 -11.86 22.88 13.76
C SER A 468 -11.98 22.14 12.42
N ILE A 469 -12.35 22.83 11.35
CA ILE A 469 -12.47 22.23 10.01
C ILE A 469 -11.15 21.62 9.52
N GLU A 470 -10.01 22.25 9.84
CA GLU A 470 -8.70 21.71 9.48
C GLU A 470 -8.42 20.38 10.19
N ARG A 471 -8.81 20.26 11.48
CA ARG A 471 -8.64 19.03 12.23
C ARG A 471 -9.58 17.93 11.74
N GLN A 472 -10.85 18.29 11.44
CA GLN A 472 -11.80 17.37 10.83
C GLN A 472 -11.29 16.85 9.48
N ASN A 473 -10.77 17.74 8.64
CA ASN A 473 -10.21 17.39 7.33
C ASN A 473 -8.97 16.52 7.45
N ALA A 474 -8.07 16.82 8.39
CA ALA A 474 -6.90 15.96 8.65
C ALA A 474 -7.32 14.55 9.08
N ASN A 475 -8.31 14.46 9.96
CA ASN A 475 -8.88 13.20 10.43
C ASN A 475 -9.56 12.41 9.28
N ASN A 476 -10.35 13.07 8.47
CA ASN A 476 -11.02 12.46 7.32
C ASN A 476 -10.02 11.99 6.26
N LEU A 477 -9.02 12.82 5.94
CA LEU A 477 -7.95 12.46 5.01
C LEU A 477 -7.16 11.23 5.51
N TYR A 478 -6.89 11.15 6.80
CA TYR A 478 -6.24 10.00 7.40
C TYR A 478 -7.09 8.72 7.28
N LYS A 479 -8.39 8.79 7.62
CA LYS A 479 -9.29 7.63 7.49
C LYS A 479 -9.46 7.21 6.02
N ASP A 480 -9.53 8.15 5.08
CA ASP A 480 -9.58 7.82 3.65
C ASP A 480 -8.29 7.13 3.17
N ARG A 481 -7.12 7.48 3.75
CA ARG A 481 -5.87 6.75 3.52
C ARG A 481 -5.91 5.34 4.09
N LEU A 482 -6.47 5.14 5.28
CA LEU A 482 -6.66 3.80 5.85
C LEU A 482 -7.56 2.94 4.94
N ARG A 483 -8.65 3.49 4.41
CA ARG A 483 -9.52 2.81 3.45
C ARG A 483 -8.79 2.50 2.14
N THR A 484 -7.96 3.42 1.65
CA THR A 484 -7.14 3.20 0.44
C THR A 484 -6.20 2.02 0.63
N LEU A 485 -5.51 1.94 1.78
CA LEU A 485 -4.64 0.81 2.11
C LEU A 485 -5.42 -0.50 2.25
N GLU A 486 -6.59 -0.45 2.87
CA GLU A 486 -7.44 -1.62 3.04
C GLU A 486 -7.99 -2.14 1.70
N ILE A 487 -8.44 -1.24 0.81
CA ILE A 487 -8.87 -1.60 -0.55
C ILE A 487 -7.75 -2.31 -1.30
N ALA A 488 -6.55 -1.74 -1.31
CA ALA A 488 -5.38 -2.36 -1.93
C ALA A 488 -5.08 -3.76 -1.36
N ALA A 489 -5.15 -3.90 -0.03
CA ALA A 489 -4.93 -5.18 0.64
C ALA A 489 -6.00 -6.23 0.29
N ARG A 490 -7.26 -5.82 0.11
CA ARG A 490 -8.35 -6.71 -0.30
C ARG A 490 -8.25 -7.12 -1.76
N GLN A 491 -7.88 -6.19 -2.64
CA GLN A 491 -7.61 -6.48 -4.05
C GLN A 491 -6.55 -7.56 -4.20
N GLN A 492 -5.45 -7.45 -3.47
CA GLN A 492 -4.39 -8.46 -3.45
C GLN A 492 -4.88 -9.83 -2.99
N LEU A 493 -5.79 -9.90 -2.02
CA LEU A 493 -6.38 -11.16 -1.58
C LEU A 493 -7.32 -11.78 -2.63
N SER A 494 -8.07 -10.94 -3.37
CA SER A 494 -9.03 -11.41 -4.39
C SER A 494 -8.35 -11.93 -5.66
N GLU A 495 -7.18 -11.39 -6.00
CA GLU A 495 -6.36 -11.83 -7.14
C GLU A 495 -5.71 -13.21 -6.92
N GLY A 496 -5.93 -13.85 -5.78
CA GLY A 496 -5.49 -15.21 -5.51
C GLY A 496 -3.98 -15.36 -5.32
N THR A 497 -3.25 -14.27 -5.13
CA THR A 497 -1.83 -14.30 -4.84
C THR A 497 -1.64 -14.67 -3.37
N ALA A 498 -1.27 -15.93 -3.12
CA ALA A 498 -0.83 -16.41 -1.81
C ALA A 498 0.37 -15.57 -1.26
N ASP A 499 0.94 -14.71 -2.09
CA ASP A 499 2.14 -13.91 -1.84
C ASP A 499 1.88 -12.48 -1.33
N ALA A 500 0.64 -11.98 -1.36
CA ALA A 500 0.31 -10.64 -0.86
C ALA A 500 0.64 -10.44 0.65
N SER A 501 0.67 -11.53 1.42
CA SER A 501 1.12 -11.49 2.81
C SER A 501 2.64 -11.28 2.93
N ALA A 502 3.42 -11.79 1.99
CA ALA A 502 4.87 -11.65 1.96
C ALA A 502 5.29 -10.23 1.56
N ASP A 503 4.65 -9.64 0.53
CA ASP A 503 4.92 -8.26 0.11
C ASP A 503 4.49 -7.23 1.16
N SER A 504 3.34 -7.40 1.79
CA SER A 504 2.93 -6.54 2.90
C SER A 504 3.85 -6.71 4.12
N SER A 505 4.35 -7.91 4.37
CA SER A 505 5.36 -8.20 5.39
C SER A 505 6.71 -7.58 5.03
N LEU A 506 7.09 -7.58 3.75
CA LEU A 506 8.30 -6.94 3.26
C LEU A 506 8.23 -5.42 3.42
N GLN A 507 7.10 -4.80 3.06
CA GLN A 507 6.91 -3.36 3.21
C GLN A 507 6.95 -2.93 4.68
N ARG A 508 6.33 -3.70 5.59
CA ARG A 508 6.42 -3.44 7.05
C ARG A 508 7.86 -3.58 7.56
N PHE A 509 8.56 -4.62 7.15
CA PHE A 509 9.97 -4.80 7.49
C PHE A 509 10.82 -3.62 7.00
N PHE A 510 10.61 -3.19 5.75
CA PHE A 510 11.31 -2.05 5.16
C PHE A 510 11.04 -0.75 5.92
N ASN A 511 9.77 -0.43 6.21
CA ASN A 511 9.39 0.78 6.94
C ASN A 511 9.98 0.76 8.35
N ARG A 512 9.84 -0.35 9.07
CA ARG A 512 10.38 -0.49 10.43
C ARG A 512 11.91 -0.36 10.46
N GLN A 513 12.60 -0.87 9.44
CA GLN A 513 14.04 -0.70 9.33
C GLN A 513 14.43 0.77 9.22
N LEU A 514 13.68 1.56 8.45
CA LEU A 514 13.94 3.00 8.31
C LEU A 514 13.56 3.79 9.58
N GLU A 515 12.65 3.28 10.38
CA GLU A 515 12.30 3.88 11.68
C GLU A 515 13.44 3.74 12.69
N VAL A 516 14.09 2.57 12.73
CA VAL A 516 15.11 2.25 13.76
C VAL A 516 16.54 2.54 13.32
N TRP A 517 16.81 2.80 12.06
CA TRP A 517 18.15 3.04 11.52
C TRP A 517 18.23 4.40 10.82
N GLU A 518 18.69 5.41 11.57
CA GLU A 518 18.74 6.80 11.13
C GLU A 518 19.51 6.99 9.82
N ASP A 519 20.74 6.41 9.72
CA ASP A 519 21.59 6.56 8.53
C ASP A 519 20.89 6.02 7.28
N ALA A 520 20.25 4.85 7.38
CA ALA A 520 19.49 4.29 6.27
C ALA A 520 18.28 5.18 5.93
N ARG A 521 17.54 5.66 6.92
CA ARG A 521 16.41 6.58 6.73
C ARG A 521 16.84 7.83 5.98
N GLN A 522 17.96 8.44 6.39
CA GLN A 522 18.49 9.63 5.75
C GLN A 522 18.87 9.35 4.29
N HIS A 523 19.58 8.25 4.01
CA HIS A 523 19.96 7.90 2.64
C HIS A 523 18.75 7.63 1.74
N PHE A 524 17.68 7.01 2.26
CA PHE A 524 16.42 6.85 1.51
C PHE A 524 15.65 8.16 1.34
N HIS A 525 15.75 9.08 2.30
CA HIS A 525 15.22 10.43 2.17
C HIS A 525 15.98 11.20 1.09
N ASP A 526 17.32 11.16 1.10
CA ASP A 526 18.17 11.86 0.14
C ASP A 526 17.97 11.31 -1.28
N LEU A 527 17.62 10.02 -1.41
CA LEU A 527 17.27 9.41 -2.69
C LEU A 527 16.08 10.11 -3.39
N ARG A 528 15.17 10.76 -2.65
CA ARG A 528 14.05 11.52 -3.23
C ARG A 528 14.52 12.78 -3.97
N ASN A 529 15.70 13.28 -3.64
CA ASN A 529 16.29 14.49 -4.19
C ASN A 529 17.34 14.22 -5.27
N VAL A 530 17.60 12.96 -5.63
CA VAL A 530 18.55 12.60 -6.68
C VAL A 530 18.04 13.08 -8.04
N LYS A 531 18.93 13.61 -8.85
CA LYS A 531 18.59 14.02 -10.21
C LYS A 531 18.62 12.82 -11.14
N THR A 532 17.65 12.73 -12.02
CA THR A 532 17.63 11.72 -13.08
C THR A 532 17.41 12.39 -14.43
N ARG A 533 17.96 11.80 -15.48
CA ARG A 533 17.64 12.17 -16.86
C ARG A 533 17.60 10.94 -17.74
N GLU A 534 16.84 11.04 -18.81
CA GLU A 534 16.75 10.01 -19.82
C GLU A 534 17.77 10.27 -20.93
N LEU A 535 18.35 9.19 -21.44
CA LEU A 535 19.28 9.18 -22.57
C LEU A 535 18.62 8.36 -23.69
N SER A 536 18.20 9.04 -24.75
CA SER A 536 17.61 8.39 -25.92
C SER A 536 18.69 7.85 -26.85
N CYS A 537 18.71 6.56 -27.07
CA CYS A 537 19.70 5.82 -27.88
C CYS A 537 18.96 5.04 -28.97
N GLY A 538 18.57 5.72 -30.06
CA GLY A 538 17.72 5.13 -31.08
C GLY A 538 16.34 4.77 -30.52
N GLU A 539 16.00 3.47 -30.57
CA GLU A 539 14.71 2.98 -30.04
C GLU A 539 14.75 2.62 -28.54
N ILE A 540 15.90 2.76 -27.89
CA ILE A 540 16.06 2.46 -26.45
C ILE A 540 16.21 3.75 -25.68
N THR A 541 15.58 3.80 -24.51
CA THR A 541 15.80 4.86 -23.52
C THR A 541 16.57 4.27 -22.34
N LEU A 542 17.74 4.84 -22.04
CA LEU A 542 18.51 4.56 -20.83
C LEU A 542 18.19 5.63 -19.79
N LYS A 543 18.46 5.37 -18.53
CA LYS A 543 18.25 6.31 -17.43
C LYS A 543 19.56 6.55 -16.69
N LEU A 544 19.92 7.81 -16.54
CA LEU A 544 21.09 8.25 -15.78
C LEU A 544 20.65 8.88 -14.47
N GLN A 545 21.26 8.45 -13.35
CA GLN A 545 21.01 8.99 -12.01
C GLN A 545 22.29 9.61 -11.44
N PHE A 546 22.18 10.83 -10.93
CA PHE A 546 23.20 11.45 -10.09
C PHE A 546 22.96 11.09 -8.64
N ASN A 547 23.82 10.24 -8.06
CA ASN A 547 23.71 9.80 -6.68
C ASN A 547 25.06 9.89 -5.95
N PRO A 548 25.35 11.03 -5.29
CA PRO A 548 26.64 11.24 -4.60
C PRO A 548 26.94 10.21 -3.52
N ALA A 549 25.92 9.67 -2.85
CA ALA A 549 26.10 8.66 -1.79
C ALA A 549 26.74 7.35 -2.30
N ARG A 550 26.75 7.14 -3.63
CA ARG A 550 27.35 5.95 -4.24
C ARG A 550 28.86 6.06 -4.48
N ILE A 551 29.50 7.19 -4.14
CA ILE A 551 30.94 7.40 -4.42
C ILE A 551 31.82 6.33 -3.78
N VAL A 552 31.51 5.90 -2.56
CA VAL A 552 32.24 4.86 -1.83
C VAL A 552 32.11 3.51 -2.50
N SER A 553 30.91 3.12 -2.87
CA SER A 553 30.66 1.81 -3.51
C SER A 553 31.12 1.75 -4.95
N THR A 554 31.02 2.83 -5.73
CA THR A 554 31.55 2.92 -7.09
C THR A 554 33.09 2.89 -7.09
N GLY A 555 33.73 3.49 -6.08
CA GLY A 555 35.17 3.49 -5.88
C GLY A 555 35.72 2.25 -5.16
N ALA A 556 34.91 1.29 -4.78
CA ALA A 556 35.33 0.14 -3.98
C ALA A 556 36.49 -0.63 -4.64
N ASN A 557 37.55 -0.86 -3.87
CA ASN A 557 38.65 -1.72 -4.28
C ASN A 557 38.31 -3.17 -3.92
N ILE A 558 38.33 -4.03 -4.94
CA ILE A 558 38.05 -5.46 -4.83
C ILE A 558 39.26 -6.35 -5.09
N ASP A 559 40.50 -5.83 -4.96
CA ASP A 559 41.70 -6.65 -5.07
C ASP A 559 41.74 -7.69 -3.91
N ARG A 560 42.40 -8.80 -4.16
CA ARG A 560 42.47 -9.93 -3.23
C ARG A 560 43.02 -9.55 -1.85
N LYS A 561 43.96 -8.61 -1.80
CA LYS A 561 44.59 -8.16 -0.55
C LYS A 561 43.61 -7.35 0.28
N THR A 562 42.98 -6.36 -0.33
CA THR A 562 41.96 -5.52 0.35
C THR A 562 40.78 -6.35 0.87
N ILE A 563 40.33 -7.34 0.07
CA ILE A 563 39.25 -8.23 0.48
C ILE A 563 39.65 -9.09 1.68
N ALA A 564 40.88 -9.63 1.68
CA ALA A 564 41.37 -10.50 2.75
C ALA A 564 41.60 -9.75 4.08
N GLU A 565 41.91 -8.48 4.01
CA GLU A 565 42.22 -7.64 5.19
C GLU A 565 41.01 -6.97 5.81
N ARG A 566 39.88 -6.84 5.10
CA ARG A 566 38.67 -6.19 5.60
C ARG A 566 37.72 -7.16 6.27
N PRO A 567 37.04 -6.76 7.37
CA PRO A 567 35.87 -7.49 7.88
C PRO A 567 34.75 -7.50 6.80
N CYS A 568 34.19 -8.67 6.53
CA CYS A 568 33.08 -8.76 5.59
C CYS A 568 31.82 -8.11 6.19
N PHE A 569 31.34 -7.03 5.59
CA PHE A 569 30.19 -6.26 6.05
C PHE A 569 28.83 -6.98 5.85
N LEU A 570 28.81 -8.11 5.12
CA LEU A 570 27.62 -8.94 4.97
C LEU A 570 27.51 -10.03 6.05
N CYS A 571 28.60 -10.33 6.76
CA CYS A 571 28.56 -11.27 7.89
C CYS A 571 27.84 -10.66 9.09
N GLU A 572 27.00 -11.42 9.74
CA GLU A 572 26.11 -10.95 10.84
C GLU A 572 26.87 -10.23 11.95
N GLN A 573 28.02 -10.76 12.36
CA GLN A 573 28.85 -10.16 13.42
C GLN A 573 29.47 -8.81 13.08
N ASN A 574 29.49 -8.42 11.80
CA ASN A 574 30.11 -7.17 11.34
C ASN A 574 29.08 -6.14 10.87
N ARG A 575 27.80 -6.46 10.92
CA ARG A 575 26.73 -5.54 10.53
C ARG A 575 26.47 -4.50 11.63
N PRO A 576 25.96 -3.31 11.27
CA PRO A 576 25.43 -2.37 12.24
C PRO A 576 24.35 -3.02 13.11
N LYS A 577 24.30 -2.67 14.40
CA LYS A 577 23.31 -3.23 15.34
C LYS A 577 21.88 -2.86 14.96
N GLU A 578 21.70 -1.71 14.32
CA GLU A 578 20.45 -1.17 13.85
C GLU A 578 19.94 -1.87 12.60
N GLN A 579 20.82 -2.59 11.87
CA GLN A 579 20.41 -3.29 10.66
C GLN A 579 19.62 -4.56 10.99
N MET A 580 18.32 -4.46 10.90
CA MET A 580 17.41 -5.59 11.08
C MET A 580 17.59 -6.61 9.96
N GLN A 581 17.29 -7.86 10.27
CA GLN A 581 17.30 -8.94 9.29
C GLN A 581 15.94 -9.63 9.23
N LYS A 582 15.51 -9.97 8.01
CA LYS A 582 14.34 -10.79 7.76
C LYS A 582 14.80 -12.13 7.18
N GLN A 583 14.44 -13.22 7.81
CA GLN A 583 14.77 -14.54 7.30
C GLN A 583 13.97 -14.80 6.01
N VAL A 584 14.65 -15.16 4.93
CA VAL A 584 14.01 -15.61 3.68
C VAL A 584 13.77 -17.11 3.76
N ASP A 585 14.83 -17.84 4.04
CA ASP A 585 14.83 -19.29 4.30
C ASP A 585 15.93 -19.64 5.31
N LYS A 586 16.27 -20.92 5.42
CA LYS A 586 17.36 -21.36 6.30
C LYS A 586 18.76 -20.90 5.84
N ASN A 587 18.92 -20.50 4.59
CA ASN A 587 20.22 -20.18 3.99
C ASN A 587 20.41 -18.68 3.78
N PHE A 588 19.36 -17.93 3.40
CA PHE A 588 19.44 -16.53 3.03
C PHE A 588 18.68 -15.62 3.99
N THR A 589 19.20 -14.42 4.14
CA THR A 589 18.65 -13.35 4.96
C THR A 589 18.44 -12.10 4.09
N LEU A 590 17.32 -11.40 4.25
CA LEU A 590 17.02 -10.16 3.56
C LEU A 590 17.33 -8.98 4.48
N LEU A 591 18.10 -8.02 3.97
CA LEU A 591 18.55 -6.80 4.63
C LEU A 591 18.14 -5.59 3.80
N VAL A 592 17.79 -4.48 4.42
CA VAL A 592 17.66 -3.20 3.70
C VAL A 592 19.05 -2.70 3.34
N ASN A 593 19.26 -2.34 2.07
CA ASN A 593 20.52 -1.79 1.61
C ASN A 593 20.66 -0.34 2.10
N PRO A 594 21.72 0.00 2.88
CA PRO A 594 21.88 1.34 3.43
C PRO A 594 22.25 2.41 2.39
N PHE A 595 22.67 2.02 1.19
CA PHE A 595 23.02 2.94 0.11
C PHE A 595 22.10 2.70 -1.11
N PRO A 596 20.86 3.18 -1.04
CA PRO A 596 19.86 2.83 -2.04
C PRO A 596 20.14 3.49 -3.41
N ILE A 597 19.65 2.82 -4.45
CA ILE A 597 19.58 3.33 -5.83
C ILE A 597 18.10 3.52 -6.22
N MET A 598 17.22 2.75 -5.62
CA MET A 598 15.79 2.70 -5.88
C MET A 598 14.98 2.90 -4.59
N PRO A 599 13.70 3.28 -4.66
CA PRO A 599 12.84 3.51 -3.48
C PRO A 599 12.75 2.33 -2.51
N GLN A 600 12.91 1.11 -3.01
CA GLN A 600 13.17 -0.09 -2.22
C GLN A 600 14.44 -0.76 -2.77
N HIS A 601 15.39 -1.04 -1.90
CA HIS A 601 16.63 -1.70 -2.25
C HIS A 601 17.05 -2.62 -1.12
N PHE A 602 17.20 -3.90 -1.44
CA PHE A 602 17.56 -4.96 -0.49
C PHE A 602 18.85 -5.64 -0.90
N THR A 603 19.56 -6.14 0.09
CA THR A 603 20.71 -7.06 -0.08
C THR A 603 20.35 -8.37 0.58
N ILE A 604 20.59 -9.50 -0.09
CA ILE A 604 20.14 -10.82 0.33
C ILE A 604 21.37 -11.75 0.41
N PRO A 605 22.15 -11.65 1.50
CA PRO A 605 23.35 -12.48 1.67
C PRO A 605 23.00 -13.90 2.11
N LEU A 606 23.84 -14.81 1.71
CA LEU A 606 23.93 -16.16 2.28
C LEU A 606 24.34 -16.03 3.76
N ARG A 607 23.74 -16.78 4.65
CA ARG A 607 24.05 -16.71 6.10
C ARG A 607 25.49 -17.21 6.43
N THR A 608 26.02 -18.06 5.58
CA THR A 608 27.40 -18.54 5.71
C THR A 608 28.31 -17.76 4.75
N HIS A 609 29.48 -17.36 5.22
CA HIS A 609 30.45 -16.68 4.41
C HIS A 609 31.03 -17.63 3.36
N ARG A 610 30.66 -17.43 2.10
CA ARG A 610 31.16 -18.18 0.94
C ARG A 610 31.34 -17.22 -0.24
N PRO A 611 32.30 -17.43 -1.11
CA PRO A 611 32.53 -16.59 -2.29
C PRO A 611 31.28 -16.48 -3.17
N GLN A 612 31.16 -15.35 -3.86
CA GLN A 612 30.10 -15.07 -4.83
C GLN A 612 30.14 -16.13 -5.94
N SER A 613 29.03 -16.87 -6.11
CA SER A 613 28.87 -17.88 -7.15
C SER A 613 27.39 -18.17 -7.41
N ILE A 614 26.97 -18.06 -8.67
CA ILE A 614 25.60 -18.31 -9.10
C ILE A 614 25.30 -19.79 -9.35
N GLY A 615 26.30 -20.57 -9.75
CA GLY A 615 26.08 -21.93 -10.26
C GLY A 615 25.24 -22.81 -9.34
N MET A 616 25.47 -22.75 -8.02
CA MET A 616 24.71 -23.53 -7.04
C MET A 616 23.51 -22.78 -6.42
N ASN A 617 23.40 -21.48 -6.67
CA ASN A 617 22.41 -20.60 -6.04
C ASN A 617 21.37 -20.04 -7.03
N TYR A 618 21.43 -20.45 -8.29
CA TYR A 618 20.53 -19.92 -9.32
C TYR A 618 19.05 -20.19 -9.01
N GLY A 619 18.73 -21.36 -8.45
CA GLY A 619 17.38 -21.73 -8.05
C GLY A 619 16.75 -20.80 -6.99
N GLU A 620 17.59 -20.09 -6.22
CA GLU A 620 17.10 -19.15 -5.21
C GLU A 620 16.44 -17.92 -5.84
N ILE A 621 16.77 -17.55 -7.08
CA ILE A 621 16.10 -16.49 -7.84
C ILE A 621 14.58 -16.76 -7.92
N TYR A 622 14.19 -17.99 -8.25
CA TYR A 622 12.79 -18.38 -8.37
C TYR A 622 12.07 -18.36 -7.02
N ARG A 623 12.76 -18.80 -5.96
CA ARG A 623 12.20 -18.75 -4.58
C ARG A 623 12.00 -17.33 -4.12
N LEU A 624 12.96 -16.44 -4.39
CA LEU A 624 12.86 -15.02 -4.07
C LEU A 624 11.72 -14.34 -4.85
N LEU A 625 11.56 -14.64 -6.15
CA LEU A 625 10.48 -14.10 -6.96
C LEU A 625 9.11 -14.68 -6.59
N ASN A 626 9.05 -15.89 -6.05
CA ASN A 626 7.82 -16.43 -5.47
C ASN A 626 7.46 -15.78 -4.14
N ALA A 627 8.46 -15.58 -3.28
CA ALA A 627 8.25 -14.93 -1.99
C ALA A 627 7.96 -13.43 -2.13
N TYR A 628 8.50 -12.77 -3.15
CA TYR A 628 8.43 -11.32 -3.36
C TYR A 628 8.22 -10.98 -4.85
N PRO A 629 7.05 -11.24 -5.43
CA PRO A 629 6.79 -11.08 -6.86
C PRO A 629 6.85 -9.64 -7.37
N THR A 630 6.73 -8.66 -6.47
CA THR A 630 6.86 -7.22 -6.79
C THR A 630 8.30 -6.75 -6.89
N LEU A 631 9.28 -7.62 -6.63
CA LEU A 631 10.70 -7.30 -6.71
C LEU A 631 11.31 -7.75 -8.04
N THR A 632 12.33 -7.04 -8.45
CA THR A 632 13.33 -7.49 -9.41
C THR A 632 14.55 -7.94 -8.64
N VAL A 633 14.90 -9.22 -8.77
CA VAL A 633 16.09 -9.83 -8.16
C VAL A 633 17.24 -9.73 -9.15
N PHE A 634 18.41 -9.36 -8.67
CA PHE A 634 19.61 -9.30 -9.53
C PHE A 634 20.85 -9.85 -8.85
N TYR A 635 21.77 -10.28 -9.69
CA TYR A 635 23.03 -10.87 -9.30
C TYR A 635 24.20 -10.17 -10.00
N ASN A 636 25.18 -9.74 -9.21
CA ASN A 636 26.46 -9.26 -9.70
C ASN A 636 27.50 -10.36 -9.56
N GLY A 637 28.04 -10.82 -10.67
CA GLY A 637 29.17 -11.77 -10.63
C GLY A 637 30.43 -11.18 -9.96
N PRO A 638 31.39 -12.00 -9.51
CA PRO A 638 32.54 -11.56 -8.71
C PRO A 638 33.33 -10.41 -9.33
N LYS A 639 33.46 -10.36 -10.66
CA LYS A 639 34.08 -9.29 -11.43
C LYS A 639 33.09 -8.48 -12.27
N CYS A 640 31.84 -8.42 -11.87
CA CYS A 640 30.75 -7.80 -12.62
C CYS A 640 29.95 -6.83 -11.75
N GLY A 641 30.62 -6.05 -10.89
CA GLY A 641 30.01 -5.05 -10.03
C GLY A 641 29.64 -5.51 -8.62
N ALA A 642 30.02 -6.73 -8.19
CA ALA A 642 29.89 -7.17 -6.81
C ALA A 642 30.86 -6.39 -5.90
N SER A 643 30.33 -5.70 -4.87
CA SER A 643 31.12 -5.01 -3.86
C SER A 643 31.68 -5.95 -2.76
N ALA A 644 31.08 -7.13 -2.61
CA ALA A 644 31.53 -8.20 -1.73
C ALA A 644 31.66 -9.52 -2.51
N PRO A 645 32.66 -9.68 -3.39
CA PRO A 645 32.85 -10.91 -4.17
C PRO A 645 33.27 -12.12 -3.32
N ASP A 646 33.64 -11.90 -2.08
CA ASP A 646 33.98 -12.86 -1.05
C ASP A 646 32.77 -13.43 -0.32
N HIS A 647 31.57 -12.83 -0.51
CA HIS A 647 30.34 -13.28 0.19
C HIS A 647 29.16 -13.37 -0.78
N MET A 648 28.62 -14.57 -0.98
CA MET A 648 27.46 -14.80 -1.84
C MET A 648 26.25 -13.99 -1.40
N HIS A 649 25.72 -13.20 -2.32
CA HIS A 649 24.51 -12.40 -2.10
C HIS A 649 23.79 -12.11 -3.40
N PHE A 650 22.49 -11.97 -3.31
CA PHE A 650 21.64 -11.31 -4.29
C PHE A 650 21.33 -9.89 -3.84
N GLN A 651 20.78 -9.11 -4.74
CA GLN A 651 20.14 -7.85 -4.42
C GLN A 651 18.75 -7.81 -5.05
N ALA A 652 17.87 -6.95 -4.53
CA ALA A 652 16.54 -6.80 -5.08
C ALA A 652 16.06 -5.35 -4.97
N VAL A 653 15.29 -4.92 -5.98
CA VAL A 653 14.67 -3.58 -6.05
C VAL A 653 13.22 -3.72 -6.49
N CYS A 654 12.42 -2.65 -6.36
CA CYS A 654 11.06 -2.62 -6.90
C CYS A 654 11.06 -2.89 -8.41
N SER A 655 10.14 -3.74 -8.86
CA SER A 655 10.02 -4.16 -10.26
C SER A 655 9.48 -3.05 -11.16
N GLY A 656 9.72 -3.16 -12.47
CA GLY A 656 9.19 -2.26 -13.49
C GLY A 656 9.92 -0.93 -13.66
N MET A 657 11.00 -0.68 -12.91
CA MET A 657 11.73 0.60 -12.94
C MET A 657 12.97 0.62 -13.83
N LEU A 658 13.46 -0.54 -14.26
CA LEU A 658 14.68 -0.64 -15.06
C LEU A 658 14.38 -0.41 -16.55
N PRO A 659 15.24 0.33 -17.28
CA PRO A 659 15.09 0.49 -18.73
C PRO A 659 15.00 -0.83 -19.49
N LEU A 660 15.74 -1.85 -19.11
CA LEU A 660 15.62 -3.19 -19.67
C LEU A 660 14.18 -3.73 -19.55
N GLN A 661 13.52 -3.53 -18.39
CA GLN A 661 12.14 -3.98 -18.17
C GLN A 661 11.13 -3.13 -18.93
N THR A 662 11.26 -1.82 -18.92
CA THR A 662 10.33 -0.92 -19.64
C THR A 662 10.40 -1.10 -21.16
N ASN A 663 11.56 -1.48 -21.69
CA ASN A 663 11.73 -1.82 -23.11
C ASN A 663 11.40 -3.28 -23.42
N TRP A 664 11.19 -4.15 -22.40
CA TRP A 664 11.02 -5.59 -22.60
C TRP A 664 9.84 -5.98 -23.50
N PRO A 665 8.67 -5.34 -23.48
CA PRO A 665 7.58 -5.64 -24.39
C PRO A 665 7.93 -5.48 -25.87
N ARG A 666 8.89 -4.60 -26.20
CA ARG A 666 9.43 -4.45 -27.55
C ARG A 666 10.53 -5.47 -27.81
N LEU A 667 11.50 -5.57 -26.90
CA LEU A 667 12.67 -6.44 -27.03
C LEU A 667 12.29 -7.93 -27.17
N SER A 668 11.24 -8.35 -26.50
CA SER A 668 10.75 -9.74 -26.53
C SER A 668 10.06 -10.15 -27.83
N ARG A 669 9.72 -9.19 -28.70
CA ARG A 669 9.13 -9.47 -30.03
C ARG A 669 10.15 -9.84 -31.08
N ASP A 670 11.38 -9.31 -30.95
CA ASP A 670 12.49 -9.55 -31.89
C ASP A 670 13.58 -10.38 -31.20
N THR A 671 13.24 -11.62 -30.91
CA THR A 671 14.13 -12.56 -30.24
C THR A 671 14.34 -13.81 -31.06
N GLU A 672 15.55 -14.36 -31.00
CA GLU A 672 15.90 -15.63 -31.62
C GLU A 672 15.87 -16.75 -30.57
N VAL A 673 15.03 -17.75 -30.77
CA VAL A 673 14.97 -18.93 -29.89
C VAL A 673 16.17 -19.84 -30.16
N LEU A 674 17.01 -20.04 -29.13
CA LEU A 674 18.21 -20.90 -29.21
C LEU A 674 17.96 -22.30 -28.67
N VAL A 675 17.24 -22.40 -27.58
CA VAL A 675 16.87 -23.65 -26.92
C VAL A 675 15.42 -23.58 -26.50
N LYS A 676 14.61 -24.56 -26.84
CA LYS A 676 13.23 -24.71 -26.39
C LYS A 676 13.10 -25.99 -25.54
N ASN A 677 12.42 -25.88 -24.39
CA ASN A 677 12.11 -27.03 -23.54
C ASN A 677 10.59 -27.13 -23.40
N ASP A 678 9.98 -27.82 -24.40
CA ASP A 678 8.53 -27.93 -24.56
C ASP A 678 7.86 -26.53 -24.56
N GLU A 679 6.68 -26.42 -23.97
CA GLU A 679 6.01 -25.13 -23.78
C GLU A 679 6.37 -24.47 -22.44
N ARG A 680 7.19 -25.13 -21.59
CA ARG A 680 7.52 -24.68 -20.23
C ARG A 680 8.66 -23.68 -20.16
N GLY A 681 9.46 -23.53 -21.22
CA GLY A 681 10.51 -22.54 -21.20
C GLY A 681 11.42 -22.53 -22.43
N ALA A 682 12.17 -21.45 -22.60
CA ALA A 682 13.12 -21.27 -23.69
C ALA A 682 14.31 -20.39 -23.28
N ILE A 683 15.44 -20.57 -23.98
CA ILE A 683 16.54 -19.62 -24.04
C ILE A 683 16.43 -18.85 -25.35
N THR A 684 16.42 -17.54 -25.27
CA THR A 684 16.41 -16.68 -26.46
C THR A 684 17.59 -15.72 -26.46
N ALA A 685 18.08 -15.37 -27.66
CA ALA A 685 19.04 -14.29 -27.87
C ALA A 685 18.27 -12.99 -28.14
N VAL A 686 18.61 -11.93 -27.40
CA VAL A 686 18.02 -10.59 -27.54
C VAL A 686 19.14 -9.62 -27.93
N ARG A 687 19.04 -8.99 -29.10
CA ARG A 687 20.09 -8.09 -29.65
C ARG A 687 19.69 -6.62 -29.69
N GLY A 688 18.42 -6.33 -29.49
CA GLY A 688 17.86 -4.98 -29.60
C GLY A 688 18.04 -4.05 -28.40
N PHE A 689 18.88 -4.42 -27.42
CA PHE A 689 19.25 -3.61 -26.27
C PHE A 689 20.65 -3.00 -26.41
N ALA A 690 21.09 -2.22 -25.43
CA ALA A 690 22.42 -1.58 -25.46
C ALA A 690 23.58 -2.59 -25.61
N VAL A 691 23.43 -3.78 -25.05
CA VAL A 691 24.31 -4.94 -25.21
C VAL A 691 23.47 -6.16 -25.52
N PRO A 692 24.02 -7.17 -26.25
CA PRO A 692 23.29 -8.40 -26.48
C PRO A 692 23.17 -9.20 -25.17
N VAL A 693 22.00 -9.82 -24.96
CA VAL A 693 21.68 -10.57 -23.75
C VAL A 693 21.01 -11.90 -24.06
N PHE A 694 21.14 -12.87 -23.17
CA PHE A 694 20.36 -14.09 -23.21
C PHE A 694 19.16 -13.99 -22.27
N SER A 695 17.99 -14.45 -22.70
CA SER A 695 16.79 -14.50 -21.87
C SER A 695 16.42 -15.96 -21.61
N VAL A 696 16.13 -16.28 -20.36
CA VAL A 696 15.51 -17.54 -19.95
C VAL A 696 14.11 -17.23 -19.45
N ARG A 697 13.12 -17.60 -20.25
CA ARG A 697 11.70 -17.54 -19.86
C ARG A 697 11.23 -18.93 -19.46
N THR A 698 10.52 -19.05 -18.35
CA THR A 698 10.04 -20.34 -17.87
C THR A 698 8.83 -20.18 -16.96
N THR A 699 7.97 -21.21 -16.92
CA THR A 699 6.82 -21.30 -16.02
C THR A 699 7.18 -21.89 -14.65
N ASP A 700 8.31 -22.59 -14.52
CA ASP A 700 8.70 -23.26 -13.30
C ASP A 700 10.23 -23.24 -13.04
N GLN A 701 10.60 -23.37 -11.78
CA GLN A 701 11.98 -23.37 -11.31
C GLN A 701 12.82 -24.47 -11.95
N HIS A 702 12.30 -25.70 -12.01
CA HIS A 702 13.08 -26.86 -12.48
C HIS A 702 13.50 -26.72 -13.94
N THR A 703 12.55 -26.32 -14.81
CA THR A 703 12.82 -26.01 -16.21
C THR A 703 13.82 -24.86 -16.34
N GLY A 704 13.65 -23.80 -15.55
CA GLY A 704 14.57 -22.67 -15.56
C GLY A 704 16.00 -23.04 -15.16
N GLU A 705 16.16 -23.87 -14.13
CA GLU A 705 17.47 -24.38 -13.74
C GLU A 705 18.14 -25.24 -14.83
N GLN A 706 17.38 -26.07 -15.53
CA GLN A 706 17.89 -26.86 -16.64
C GLN A 706 18.34 -26.00 -17.81
N LEU A 707 17.55 -24.99 -18.18
CA LEU A 707 17.90 -24.05 -19.23
C LEU A 707 19.14 -23.23 -18.86
N PHE A 708 19.19 -22.73 -17.64
CA PHE A 708 20.34 -21.96 -17.18
C PHE A 708 21.64 -22.78 -17.16
N ARG A 709 21.61 -24.05 -16.78
CA ARG A 709 22.81 -24.93 -16.85
C ARG A 709 23.37 -25.00 -18.25
N LYS A 710 22.49 -25.14 -19.29
CA LYS A 710 22.94 -25.13 -20.69
C LYS A 710 23.59 -23.79 -21.02
N LEU A 711 22.95 -22.68 -20.65
CA LEU A 711 23.49 -21.35 -20.88
C LEU A 711 24.83 -21.16 -20.17
N TYR A 712 24.92 -21.52 -18.87
CA TYR A 712 26.12 -21.40 -18.06
C TYR A 712 27.29 -22.18 -18.65
N SER A 713 27.04 -23.40 -19.16
CA SER A 713 28.10 -24.23 -19.79
C SER A 713 28.55 -23.72 -21.17
N ALA A 714 27.72 -22.93 -21.84
CA ALA A 714 28.06 -22.35 -23.15
C ALA A 714 28.87 -21.04 -23.03
N LEU A 715 28.69 -20.31 -21.91
CA LEU A 715 29.39 -19.06 -21.67
C LEU A 715 30.92 -19.27 -21.54
N PRO A 716 31.76 -18.33 -22.03
CA PRO A 716 33.19 -18.43 -21.93
C PRO A 716 33.68 -18.25 -20.49
N MET A 717 34.67 -19.06 -20.12
CA MET A 717 35.42 -18.93 -18.87
C MET A 717 36.80 -18.37 -19.14
N HIS A 718 37.18 -17.35 -18.41
CA HIS A 718 38.55 -16.83 -18.49
C HIS A 718 39.46 -17.49 -17.44
N GLY A 719 40.72 -17.65 -17.76
CA GLY A 719 41.67 -18.32 -16.88
C GLY A 719 41.75 -17.69 -15.49
N GLY A 720 41.52 -18.50 -14.44
CA GLY A 720 41.50 -18.06 -13.04
C GLY A 720 40.17 -17.52 -12.52
N ASP A 721 39.10 -17.52 -13.32
CA ASP A 721 37.76 -17.19 -12.88
C ASP A 721 37.04 -18.40 -12.24
N THR A 722 36.18 -18.15 -11.27
CA THR A 722 35.39 -19.19 -10.59
C THR A 722 34.07 -19.45 -11.27
N GLU A 723 33.61 -18.54 -12.12
CA GLU A 723 32.41 -18.63 -12.94
C GLU A 723 32.49 -17.71 -14.16
N PRO A 724 31.68 -17.92 -15.21
CA PRO A 724 31.61 -17.00 -16.34
C PRO A 724 31.20 -15.59 -15.87
N MET A 725 31.85 -14.59 -16.48
CA MET A 725 31.51 -13.21 -16.15
C MET A 725 30.09 -12.85 -16.62
N MET A 726 29.19 -12.52 -15.69
CA MET A 726 27.81 -12.17 -16.01
C MET A 726 27.13 -11.30 -14.95
N ASN A 727 26.11 -10.58 -15.38
CA ASN A 727 25.06 -10.03 -14.52
C ASN A 727 23.75 -10.76 -14.82
N ILE A 728 22.89 -10.91 -13.81
CA ILE A 728 21.56 -11.50 -13.97
C ILE A 728 20.52 -10.53 -13.42
N ILE A 729 19.41 -10.39 -14.13
CA ILE A 729 18.22 -9.62 -13.71
C ILE A 729 17.01 -10.49 -13.94
N ALA A 730 16.17 -10.63 -12.92
CA ALA A 730 15.02 -11.52 -12.94
C ALA A 730 13.79 -10.86 -12.31
N TRP A 731 12.63 -11.10 -12.92
CA TRP A 731 11.34 -10.61 -12.44
C TRP A 731 10.20 -11.57 -12.81
N ARG A 732 9.03 -11.34 -12.22
CA ARG A 732 7.79 -12.01 -12.63
C ARG A 732 7.17 -11.27 -13.82
N ASP A 733 6.74 -12.02 -14.83
CA ASP A 733 6.03 -11.53 -16.00
C ASP A 733 4.70 -12.32 -16.10
N GLY A 734 3.68 -11.86 -15.36
CA GLY A 734 2.49 -12.63 -15.09
C GLY A 734 2.83 -13.91 -14.31
N ASP A 735 2.41 -15.06 -14.82
CA ASP A 735 2.67 -16.37 -14.21
C ASP A 735 4.07 -16.92 -14.56
N ASP A 736 4.79 -16.28 -15.48
CA ASP A 736 6.10 -16.72 -15.91
C ASP A 736 7.23 -16.03 -15.14
N TYR A 737 8.40 -16.63 -15.15
CA TYR A 737 9.65 -16.04 -14.71
C TYR A 737 10.43 -15.56 -15.93
N GLN A 738 10.86 -14.31 -15.89
CA GLN A 738 11.76 -13.73 -16.87
C GLN A 738 13.12 -13.54 -16.22
N VAL A 739 14.12 -14.22 -16.73
CA VAL A 739 15.51 -14.10 -16.26
C VAL A 739 16.38 -13.66 -17.44
N VAL A 740 17.04 -12.52 -17.32
CA VAL A 740 17.95 -11.98 -18.33
C VAL A 740 19.36 -12.12 -17.82
N VAL A 741 20.19 -12.83 -18.59
CA VAL A 741 21.62 -12.99 -18.36
C VAL A 741 22.38 -12.06 -19.30
N ILE A 742 23.14 -11.14 -18.71
CA ILE A 742 23.97 -10.18 -19.43
C ILE A 742 25.43 -10.66 -19.34
N PRO A 743 25.99 -11.29 -20.37
CA PRO A 743 27.38 -11.74 -20.37
C PRO A 743 28.33 -10.56 -20.35
N ARG A 744 29.43 -10.70 -19.63
CA ARG A 744 30.45 -9.66 -19.45
C ARG A 744 31.83 -10.15 -19.92
N THR A 745 32.66 -9.18 -20.31
CA THR A 745 34.07 -9.42 -20.68
C THR A 745 35.00 -8.55 -19.84
N LYS A 746 34.53 -7.43 -19.31
CA LYS A 746 35.32 -6.45 -18.57
C LYS A 746 34.64 -5.99 -17.31
N HIS A 747 35.42 -5.82 -16.23
CA HIS A 747 34.87 -5.35 -14.95
C HIS A 747 34.45 -3.87 -15.02
N ARG A 748 35.39 -3.01 -15.49
CA ARG A 748 35.21 -1.56 -15.57
C ARG A 748 35.68 -1.05 -16.94
N PRO A 749 35.05 0.00 -17.49
CA PRO A 749 35.49 0.60 -18.76
C PRO A 749 36.81 1.36 -18.59
N ASP A 750 37.51 1.63 -19.70
CA ASP A 750 38.77 2.33 -19.68
C ASP A 750 38.66 3.77 -19.19
N CYS A 751 37.51 4.42 -19.49
CA CYS A 751 37.21 5.76 -18.99
C CYS A 751 37.14 5.86 -17.45
N TYR A 752 36.91 4.74 -16.74
CA TYR A 752 36.99 4.71 -15.27
C TYR A 752 38.40 5.02 -14.75
N PHE A 753 39.42 4.54 -15.46
CA PHE A 753 40.83 4.68 -15.08
C PHE A 753 41.51 5.89 -15.75
N ALA A 754 40.86 6.55 -16.70
CA ALA A 754 41.36 7.73 -17.38
C ALA A 754 41.52 8.92 -16.42
N ASP A 755 42.31 9.91 -16.85
CA ASP A 755 42.51 11.18 -16.14
C ASP A 755 41.81 12.34 -16.86
N GLY A 756 41.60 13.45 -16.12
CA GLY A 756 41.03 14.68 -16.68
C GLY A 756 39.64 14.54 -17.23
N GLU A 757 39.36 15.17 -18.37
CA GLU A 757 38.00 15.25 -18.97
C GLU A 757 37.49 13.91 -19.52
N GLN A 758 38.40 12.97 -19.78
CA GLN A 758 38.04 11.63 -20.26
C GLN A 758 37.60 10.69 -19.14
N LYS A 759 37.82 11.07 -17.89
CA LYS A 759 37.42 10.26 -16.74
C LYS A 759 35.89 10.22 -16.59
N ARG A 760 35.36 9.01 -16.52
CA ARG A 760 33.94 8.76 -16.13
C ARG A 760 33.90 7.80 -14.95
N LEU A 761 33.42 8.22 -13.80
CA LEU A 761 33.35 7.37 -12.62
C LEU A 761 32.10 6.49 -12.67
N VAL A 762 32.07 5.59 -13.63
CA VAL A 762 30.98 4.61 -13.84
C VAL A 762 31.58 3.20 -13.73
N SER A 763 31.11 2.41 -12.78
CA SER A 763 31.53 1.02 -12.53
C SER A 763 30.33 0.08 -12.69
N PRO A 764 30.03 -0.38 -13.93
CA PRO A 764 28.75 -1.02 -14.23
C PRO A 764 28.53 -2.32 -13.46
N GLY A 765 27.43 -2.35 -12.66
CA GLY A 765 26.82 -3.54 -12.10
C GLY A 765 25.54 -3.92 -12.86
N SER A 766 24.72 -4.79 -12.29
CA SER A 766 23.50 -5.30 -12.94
C SER A 766 22.51 -4.19 -13.32
N LEU A 767 22.32 -3.19 -12.46
CA LEU A 767 21.38 -2.10 -12.73
C LEU A 767 21.88 -1.22 -13.88
N ASP A 768 23.19 -0.90 -13.88
CA ASP A 768 23.80 -0.12 -14.96
C ASP A 768 23.71 -0.87 -16.28
N MET A 769 24.05 -2.15 -16.27
CA MET A 769 23.96 -3.02 -17.47
C MET A 769 22.52 -3.19 -17.97
N ALA A 770 21.53 -3.02 -17.08
CA ALA A 770 20.11 -2.97 -17.45
C ALA A 770 19.63 -1.57 -17.91
N GLY A 771 20.57 -0.64 -18.10
CA GLY A 771 20.30 0.69 -18.62
C GLY A 771 20.00 1.74 -17.57
N PHE A 772 20.07 1.42 -16.27
CA PHE A 772 19.92 2.37 -15.17
C PHE A 772 21.32 2.73 -14.62
N ILE A 773 21.94 3.69 -15.25
CA ILE A 773 23.35 4.07 -14.98
C ILE A 773 23.40 5.03 -13.79
N VAL A 774 24.26 4.73 -12.82
CA VAL A 774 24.43 5.55 -11.63
C VAL A 774 25.82 6.20 -11.64
N THR A 775 25.85 7.52 -11.53
CA THR A 775 27.11 8.26 -11.38
C THR A 775 27.13 9.06 -10.09
N PRO A 776 28.23 9.00 -9.31
CA PRO A 776 28.38 9.77 -8.08
C PRO A 776 28.87 11.21 -8.31
N ARG A 777 29.33 11.57 -9.51
CA ARG A 777 29.87 12.88 -9.84
C ARG A 777 28.87 13.69 -10.66
N SER A 778 28.68 14.96 -10.29
CA SER A 778 27.81 15.89 -11.04
C SER A 778 28.31 16.18 -12.46
N GLU A 779 29.63 16.18 -12.65
CA GLU A 779 30.27 16.36 -13.95
C GLU A 779 29.84 15.26 -14.93
N ASP A 780 29.98 13.98 -14.51
CA ASP A 780 29.57 12.84 -15.33
C ASP A 780 28.08 12.87 -15.62
N PHE A 781 27.25 13.23 -14.63
CA PHE A 781 25.81 13.35 -14.82
C PHE A 781 25.45 14.41 -15.87
N ASN A 782 26.13 15.54 -15.87
CA ASN A 782 25.82 16.66 -16.78
C ASN A 782 26.37 16.44 -18.20
N THR A 783 27.50 15.75 -18.34
CA THR A 783 28.24 15.68 -19.62
C THR A 783 28.11 14.34 -20.33
N LEU A 784 27.77 13.23 -19.64
CA LEU A 784 27.69 11.90 -20.26
C LEU A 784 26.61 11.89 -21.35
N SER A 785 27.00 11.69 -22.60
CA SER A 785 26.10 11.56 -23.74
C SER A 785 25.46 10.16 -23.81
N ALA A 786 24.41 10.04 -24.63
CA ALA A 786 23.76 8.76 -24.88
C ALA A 786 24.72 7.76 -25.54
N ASP A 787 25.52 8.22 -26.51
CA ASP A 787 26.49 7.39 -27.23
C ASP A 787 27.61 6.92 -26.31
N GLU A 788 28.14 7.80 -25.44
CA GLU A 788 29.16 7.46 -24.45
C GLU A 788 28.60 6.43 -23.44
N ALA A 789 27.35 6.60 -22.99
CA ALA A 789 26.70 5.64 -22.09
C ALA A 789 26.59 4.24 -22.73
N VAL A 790 26.15 4.17 -23.99
CA VAL A 790 26.09 2.89 -24.74
C VAL A 790 27.50 2.33 -24.97
N ALA A 791 28.49 3.16 -25.26
CA ALA A 791 29.89 2.69 -25.44
C ALA A 791 30.45 2.07 -24.15
N ILE A 792 30.18 2.68 -22.98
CA ILE A 792 30.56 2.14 -21.67
C ILE A 792 29.93 0.75 -21.43
N LEU A 793 28.64 0.61 -21.72
CA LEU A 793 27.96 -0.69 -21.55
C LEU A 793 28.50 -1.74 -22.53
N LYS A 794 28.75 -1.37 -23.80
CA LYS A 794 29.30 -2.26 -24.82
C LYS A 794 30.73 -2.71 -24.49
N GLU A 795 31.54 -1.81 -23.96
CA GLU A 795 32.91 -2.14 -23.55
C GLU A 795 32.95 -3.17 -22.42
N CYS A 796 32.00 -3.09 -21.50
CA CYS A 796 31.91 -4.02 -20.38
C CYS A 796 31.12 -5.30 -20.69
N GLY A 797 30.20 -5.26 -21.67
CA GLY A 797 29.42 -6.39 -22.12
C GLY A 797 30.21 -7.33 -23.06
N MET A 798 29.63 -8.47 -23.38
CA MET A 798 30.19 -9.40 -24.35
C MET A 798 30.09 -8.82 -25.76
N ASP A 799 31.16 -8.90 -26.53
CA ASP A 799 31.13 -8.48 -27.92
C ASP A 799 30.25 -9.38 -28.79
N THR A 800 29.79 -8.84 -29.93
CA THR A 800 28.83 -9.52 -30.79
C THR A 800 29.36 -10.84 -31.38
N ALA A 801 30.69 -10.95 -31.67
CA ALA A 801 31.27 -12.17 -32.24
C ALA A 801 31.23 -13.30 -31.21
N THR A 802 31.75 -13.08 -30.01
CA THR A 802 31.70 -14.03 -28.89
C THR A 802 30.28 -14.39 -28.47
N PHE A 803 29.35 -13.42 -28.51
CA PHE A 803 27.93 -13.67 -28.23
C PHE A 803 27.31 -14.63 -29.28
N ASN A 804 27.60 -14.44 -30.55
CA ASN A 804 27.11 -15.32 -31.63
C ASN A 804 27.75 -16.71 -31.53
N GLU A 805 29.02 -16.84 -31.20
CA GLU A 805 29.65 -18.15 -30.93
C GLU A 805 28.98 -18.87 -29.75
N THR A 806 28.66 -18.14 -28.68
CA THR A 806 27.94 -18.72 -27.54
C THR A 806 26.53 -19.15 -27.92
N ALA A 807 25.83 -18.37 -28.75
CA ALA A 807 24.51 -18.72 -29.27
C ALA A 807 24.54 -20.00 -30.13
N GLU A 808 25.61 -20.17 -30.96
CA GLU A 808 25.80 -21.37 -31.76
C GLU A 808 26.09 -22.61 -30.91
N LYS A 809 26.92 -22.48 -29.88
CA LYS A 809 27.13 -23.55 -28.90
C LYS A 809 25.81 -23.98 -28.25
N LEU A 810 24.94 -23.01 -27.88
CA LEU A 810 23.61 -23.31 -27.31
C LEU A 810 22.73 -24.09 -28.29
N ARG A 811 22.70 -23.73 -29.58
CA ARG A 811 21.95 -24.47 -30.61
C ARG A 811 22.45 -25.88 -30.73
N THR A 812 23.77 -26.06 -30.74
CA THR A 812 24.40 -27.38 -30.82
C THR A 812 24.06 -28.24 -29.59
N LEU A 813 24.06 -27.65 -28.38
CA LEU A 813 23.65 -28.32 -27.17
C LEU A 813 22.13 -28.66 -27.15
N ALA A 814 21.32 -27.93 -27.91
CA ALA A 814 19.91 -28.22 -28.09
C ALA A 814 19.66 -29.34 -29.11
N ALA A 815 20.44 -29.36 -30.20
CA ALA A 815 20.31 -30.37 -31.29
C ALA A 815 20.92 -31.73 -30.93
N GLY A 816 21.96 -31.76 -30.09
CA GLY A 816 22.51 -33.00 -29.57
C GLY A 816 21.68 -33.55 -28.44
N ASN A 817 21.18 -34.77 -28.61
CA ASN A 817 20.66 -35.57 -27.49
C ASN A 817 21.84 -35.96 -26.55
N LEU A 818 22.39 -34.97 -25.85
CA LEU A 818 23.09 -35.23 -24.63
C LEU A 818 22.08 -35.71 -23.63
N ALA A 819 22.11 -37.04 -23.40
CA ALA A 819 21.27 -37.69 -22.43
C ALA A 819 21.16 -36.83 -21.16
N SER A 820 19.94 -36.57 -20.78
CA SER A 820 19.54 -35.71 -19.65
C SER A 820 19.88 -36.30 -18.28
N ASN A 821 21.16 -36.62 -18.03
CA ASN A 821 21.58 -37.30 -16.83
C ASN A 821 22.59 -36.53 -15.96
N THR A 822 22.86 -35.26 -16.28
CA THR A 822 23.70 -34.43 -15.40
C THR A 822 22.82 -33.79 -14.35
N HIS A 823 22.83 -34.31 -13.13
CA HIS A 823 22.18 -33.66 -12.00
C HIS A 823 23.15 -32.68 -11.33
N PHE A 824 22.80 -31.38 -11.31
CA PHE A 824 23.34 -30.51 -10.26
C PHE A 824 22.72 -30.96 -8.94
N ALA A 825 23.53 -31.50 -8.05
CA ALA A 825 23.06 -31.76 -6.71
C ALA A 825 22.80 -30.44 -6.03
N GLY A 826 21.55 -30.02 -5.93
CA GLY A 826 21.07 -28.86 -5.14
C GLY A 826 21.18 -29.10 -3.63
N LYS A 827 21.72 -30.25 -3.22
CA LYS A 827 22.22 -30.53 -1.87
C LYS A 827 23.63 -31.04 -2.06
N GLN A 828 24.56 -30.53 -1.25
CA GLN A 828 25.85 -31.16 -1.05
C GLN A 828 25.57 -32.64 -0.86
N PRO A 829 26.07 -33.56 -1.71
CA PRO A 829 25.86 -34.95 -1.47
C PRO A 829 26.45 -35.26 -0.09
N ASN A 830 25.64 -35.73 0.85
CA ASN A 830 26.17 -36.37 2.04
C ASN A 830 26.79 -37.67 1.54
N VAL A 831 28.03 -37.59 1.17
CA VAL A 831 28.84 -38.79 0.96
C VAL A 831 29.11 -39.29 2.38
N SER A 832 28.40 -40.32 2.78
CA SER A 832 28.82 -41.11 3.93
C SER A 832 30.11 -41.81 3.52
N VAL A 833 31.23 -41.15 3.73
CA VAL A 833 32.54 -41.78 3.61
C VAL A 833 32.70 -42.64 4.86
N GLY A 834 32.56 -43.91 4.73
CA GLY A 834 33.17 -44.84 5.69
C GLY A 834 34.67 -44.47 5.70
N ILE A 835 35.19 -44.10 6.87
CA ILE A 835 36.59 -43.66 7.01
C ILE A 835 37.51 -44.78 6.53
N VAL A 836 38.00 -44.65 5.28
CA VAL A 836 39.11 -45.45 4.78
C VAL A 836 40.30 -44.51 4.83
N SER A 837 41.22 -44.72 5.74
CA SER A 837 42.50 -44.04 5.83
C SER A 837 43.49 -44.70 4.86
N GLY A 838 43.82 -44.01 3.79
CA GLY A 838 44.82 -44.45 2.81
C GLY A 838 45.34 -43.22 2.06
N ALA A 839 46.59 -43.26 1.65
CA ALA A 839 47.20 -42.23 0.81
C ALA A 839 46.52 -42.12 -0.58
N LYS A 840 45.67 -43.06 -0.93
CA LYS A 840 44.91 -43.15 -2.15
C LYS A 840 43.52 -43.73 -1.91
N ILE A 841 42.49 -43.00 -2.31
CA ILE A 841 41.10 -43.43 -2.20
C ILE A 841 40.53 -43.52 -3.62
N SER A 842 39.96 -44.69 -3.95
CA SER A 842 39.24 -44.93 -5.19
C SER A 842 37.74 -45.01 -4.89
N PHE A 843 36.91 -44.34 -5.70
CA PHE A 843 35.47 -44.45 -5.65
C PHE A 843 34.85 -44.43 -7.03
N SER A 844 33.79 -45.17 -7.25
CA SER A 844 33.07 -45.20 -8.52
C SER A 844 31.87 -44.29 -8.47
N LEU A 845 31.73 -43.43 -9.44
CA LEU A 845 30.54 -42.61 -9.64
C LEU A 845 29.54 -43.40 -10.48
N ASN A 846 28.36 -43.61 -9.96
CA ASN A 846 27.26 -44.34 -10.63
C ASN A 846 26.52 -43.47 -11.65
N LYS A 847 26.87 -42.20 -11.80
CA LYS A 847 26.38 -41.22 -12.79
C LYS A 847 27.47 -40.18 -13.03
N PRO A 848 27.43 -39.49 -14.21
CA PRO A 848 28.31 -38.36 -14.44
C PRO A 848 28.00 -37.20 -13.49
N TYR A 849 29.02 -36.52 -12.96
CA TYR A 849 28.94 -35.32 -12.12
C TYR A 849 29.84 -34.23 -12.68
N MET A 850 29.42 -32.99 -12.45
CA MET A 850 30.23 -31.82 -12.76
C MET A 850 31.00 -31.35 -11.52
N ALA A 851 32.31 -31.29 -11.55
CA ALA A 851 33.11 -30.71 -10.49
C ALA A 851 34.12 -29.71 -11.07
N LYS A 852 34.12 -28.48 -10.56
CA LYS A 852 34.99 -27.39 -10.99
C LYS A 852 35.00 -27.16 -12.53
N GLY A 853 33.87 -27.32 -13.18
CA GLY A 853 33.71 -27.15 -14.63
C GLY A 853 34.08 -28.38 -15.46
N ASN A 854 34.54 -29.46 -14.86
CA ASN A 854 34.86 -30.70 -15.56
C ASN A 854 33.80 -31.76 -15.30
N LEU A 855 33.44 -32.51 -16.32
CA LEU A 855 32.63 -33.71 -16.21
C LEU A 855 33.48 -34.82 -15.61
N ILE A 856 33.08 -35.40 -14.49
CA ILE A 856 33.67 -36.57 -13.86
C ILE A 856 32.69 -37.72 -13.86
N GLU A 857 33.11 -38.89 -14.33
CA GLU A 857 32.33 -40.10 -14.43
C GLU A 857 33.18 -41.35 -14.21
N GLY A 858 32.57 -42.46 -13.90
CA GLY A 858 33.25 -43.72 -13.70
C GLY A 858 34.10 -43.81 -12.41
N GLU A 859 35.22 -44.52 -12.47
CA GLU A 859 36.13 -44.70 -11.34
C GLU A 859 37.01 -43.47 -11.15
N GLN A 860 37.00 -42.87 -9.98
CA GLN A 860 37.84 -41.75 -9.60
C GLN A 860 38.82 -42.10 -8.51
N VAL A 861 40.02 -41.61 -8.61
CA VAL A 861 41.09 -41.81 -7.64
C VAL A 861 41.55 -40.46 -7.10
N VAL A 862 41.55 -40.30 -5.80
CA VAL A 862 42.08 -39.14 -5.10
C VAL A 862 43.33 -39.56 -4.32
N GLU A 863 44.43 -38.90 -4.59
CA GLU A 863 45.70 -39.04 -3.84
C GLU A 863 45.84 -37.83 -2.91
N PHE A 864 46.18 -38.05 -1.64
CA PHE A 864 46.34 -37.01 -0.63
C PHE A 864 47.82 -36.75 -0.36
#